data_915e505c2ff7785ed3e9d61d64e41fdc
#
_entry.id   915e505c2ff7785ed3e9d61d64e41fdc
#
_cell.length_a   1.000
_cell.length_b   1.000
_cell.length_c   1.000
_cell.angle_alpha   90.00
_cell.angle_beta   90.00
_cell.angle_gamma   90.00
#
_symmetry.space_group_name_H-M   'P 1'
#
loop_
_entity.id
_entity.type
_entity.pdbx_description
1 polymer ?
#
loop_
_entity_poly.entity_id
_entity_poly.type
_entity_poly.pdbx_seq_one_letter_code
_entity_poly.pdbx_strand_id
1 'polypeptide(L)'
;MIITLKDGSTKEYDQAMSVLDIAKDISEGLARVACAGEVDGELVDLRTVVDKDCNLNILTFESEGGAWAFHHTTSHIMAQAIKRLYPGVKLAIGPSVADGFYYDVDSETPLTAEDLVKIEAEMKKIVKEALPITRFTKSREEAIAYFKEKEEPYKVELIEDLPEDAEISFYQQGEFVDLCAGPHLMSTKPVKAFKLTSLAGAYWRGSEKNKMLTRIYGTSFTKKADLEEYLNRMEEAKKRDHRKLGKELGLFMMREEGPGFPFFLPKGMVLKNTLLDYWREIHRKNGYVEISTPIMLSRHLWETSGHWDHYKENMYTTVIDDTDFAIKPMNCPGGILVYQSEPRSYRDLPLRMGELGLVHRHEKSGQLHGLMRVRCFTQDDAHIFMMPEQIRDEIKGVARLIDEVYQLFGFKYHVELSTRPEDSMGSDEDWEMATEALRGALDDLGLPYVVNEGDGAFYGPKIDFHLEDSIGRTWQCGTIQLDFQLPLRFNCEYIGADGEKHRPIMIHRVAFGSIERFIGILIEHFAGAFPTWLSPVQVKVLPISDKYMEYGEKVKAALEAANIRTEIDTRAEKIGYKLREARLQKIPYMLVVGAKEEEENTVSVRSRFAGDEGAKSLDDFIAAITEEIKNRENRKVETEEQK
;
A
#
# COMPACT_ATOMS: atom_id res chain seq x y z
N MET A 1 -1.69 30.51 -33.63
CA MET A 1 -1.94 29.99 -32.29
C MET A 1 -0.63 29.85 -31.54
N ILE A 2 -0.65 30.12 -30.26
CA ILE A 2 0.55 30.03 -29.40
C ILE A 2 0.40 28.79 -28.51
N ILE A 3 1.37 27.89 -28.60
CA ILE A 3 1.44 26.67 -27.78
C ILE A 3 2.49 26.87 -26.70
N THR A 4 2.07 26.79 -25.45
CA THR A 4 2.97 26.82 -24.28
C THR A 4 3.32 25.39 -23.87
N LEU A 5 4.61 25.06 -23.88
CA LEU A 5 5.10 23.72 -23.51
C LEU A 5 5.33 23.63 -22.00
N LYS A 6 5.49 22.40 -21.50
CA LYS A 6 5.67 22.10 -20.06
C LYS A 6 6.84 22.86 -19.40
N ASP A 7 7.89 23.17 -20.15
CA ASP A 7 9.05 23.92 -19.69
C ASP A 7 8.85 25.45 -19.70
N GLY A 8 7.65 25.91 -20.06
CA GLY A 8 7.29 27.33 -20.19
C GLY A 8 7.72 27.98 -21.51
N SER A 9 8.37 27.25 -22.41
CA SER A 9 8.69 27.74 -23.74
C SER A 9 7.43 27.82 -24.61
N THR A 10 7.41 28.76 -25.56
CA THR A 10 6.27 28.95 -26.46
C THR A 10 6.67 28.71 -27.91
N LYS A 11 5.74 28.15 -28.67
CA LYS A 11 5.85 28.02 -30.13
C LYS A 11 4.62 28.61 -30.79
N GLU A 12 4.82 29.32 -31.88
CA GLU A 12 3.75 29.95 -32.65
C GLU A 12 3.54 29.20 -33.97
N TYR A 13 2.27 28.92 -34.31
CA TYR A 13 1.86 28.23 -35.52
C TYR A 13 0.75 29.02 -36.24
N ASP A 14 0.88 29.13 -37.56
CA ASP A 14 -0.06 29.89 -38.42
C ASP A 14 -1.38 29.13 -38.68
N GLN A 15 -1.39 27.81 -38.41
CA GLN A 15 -2.54 26.94 -38.71
C GLN A 15 -2.73 25.90 -37.61
N ALA A 16 -3.93 25.31 -37.54
CA ALA A 16 -4.24 24.19 -36.68
C ALA A 16 -3.33 23.00 -37.00
N MET A 17 -2.81 22.31 -35.96
CA MET A 17 -1.91 21.17 -36.09
C MET A 17 -2.30 20.06 -35.14
N SER A 18 -2.04 18.81 -35.55
CA SER A 18 -2.20 17.70 -34.62
C SER A 18 -1.12 17.71 -33.52
N VAL A 19 -1.43 17.17 -32.36
CA VAL A 19 -0.46 16.99 -31.27
C VAL A 19 0.79 16.25 -31.77
N LEU A 20 0.62 15.24 -32.64
CA LEU A 20 1.72 14.51 -33.23
C LEU A 20 2.61 15.40 -34.12
N ASP A 21 2.01 16.27 -34.92
CA ASP A 21 2.79 17.14 -35.84
C ASP A 21 3.53 18.22 -35.03
N ILE A 22 2.94 18.72 -33.96
CA ILE A 22 3.64 19.59 -33.01
C ILE A 22 4.81 18.85 -32.36
N ALA A 23 4.62 17.59 -31.96
CA ALA A 23 5.69 16.77 -31.38
C ALA A 23 6.84 16.53 -32.39
N LYS A 24 6.55 16.35 -33.68
CA LYS A 24 7.56 16.24 -34.76
C LYS A 24 8.32 17.55 -34.95
N ASP A 25 7.62 18.68 -34.91
CA ASP A 25 8.22 19.99 -35.03
C ASP A 25 9.16 20.32 -33.88
N ILE A 26 8.83 19.84 -32.67
CA ILE A 26 9.72 19.94 -31.51
C ILE A 26 10.93 19.04 -31.69
N SER A 27 10.73 17.75 -32.01
CA SER A 27 11.77 16.77 -32.21
C SER A 27 11.22 15.46 -32.78
N GLU A 28 11.85 14.97 -33.85
CA GLU A 28 11.59 13.64 -34.41
C GLU A 28 11.81 12.51 -33.38
N GLY A 29 12.75 12.72 -32.44
CA GLY A 29 12.99 11.79 -31.34
C GLY A 29 11.80 11.73 -30.35
N LEU A 30 11.25 12.89 -29.99
CA LEU A 30 10.06 13.00 -29.14
C LEU A 30 8.84 12.37 -29.82
N ALA A 31 8.58 12.69 -31.07
CA ALA A 31 7.45 12.14 -31.81
C ALA A 31 7.45 10.61 -31.91
N ARG A 32 8.65 9.98 -31.95
CA ARG A 32 8.79 8.51 -31.99
C ARG A 32 8.42 7.83 -30.68
N VAL A 33 8.56 8.51 -29.55
CA VAL A 33 8.28 7.96 -28.21
C VAL A 33 7.00 8.52 -27.59
N ALA A 34 6.37 9.50 -28.26
CA ALA A 34 5.10 10.08 -27.83
C ALA A 34 4.00 9.01 -27.81
N CYS A 35 3.25 8.97 -26.72
CA CYS A 35 2.13 8.06 -26.51
C CYS A 35 0.78 8.78 -26.53
N ALA A 36 0.71 10.00 -26.00
CA ALA A 36 -0.48 10.83 -25.91
C ALA A 36 -0.09 12.32 -25.80
N GLY A 37 -1.06 13.20 -25.74
CA GLY A 37 -0.89 14.61 -25.38
C GLY A 37 -1.72 14.96 -24.15
N GLU A 38 -1.39 16.09 -23.53
CA GLU A 38 -2.20 16.73 -22.51
C GLU A 38 -2.39 18.19 -22.91
N VAL A 39 -3.63 18.58 -23.17
CA VAL A 39 -4.01 19.93 -23.59
C VAL A 39 -4.81 20.59 -22.46
N ASP A 40 -4.26 21.65 -21.87
CA ASP A 40 -4.87 22.38 -20.74
C ASP A 40 -5.28 21.45 -19.58
N GLY A 41 -4.47 20.38 -19.32
CA GLY A 41 -4.72 19.40 -18.27
C GLY A 41 -5.58 18.20 -18.68
N GLU A 42 -6.13 18.18 -19.89
CA GLU A 42 -6.92 17.06 -20.40
C GLU A 42 -6.07 16.09 -21.24
N LEU A 43 -6.17 14.79 -20.93
CA LEU A 43 -5.51 13.73 -21.70
C LEU A 43 -6.15 13.58 -23.08
N VAL A 44 -5.36 13.74 -24.13
CA VAL A 44 -5.83 13.70 -25.53
C VAL A 44 -5.01 12.74 -26.38
N ASP A 45 -5.62 12.29 -27.48
CA ASP A 45 -4.95 11.48 -28.50
C ASP A 45 -3.93 12.32 -29.31
N LEU A 46 -2.86 11.69 -29.77
CA LEU A 46 -1.87 12.35 -30.64
C LEU A 46 -2.46 12.87 -31.97
N ARG A 47 -3.64 12.36 -32.38
CA ARG A 47 -4.39 12.78 -33.58
C ARG A 47 -5.21 14.03 -33.34
N THR A 48 -5.41 14.41 -32.07
CA THR A 48 -6.19 15.60 -31.69
C THR A 48 -5.58 16.85 -32.34
N VAL A 49 -6.42 17.60 -33.01
CA VAL A 49 -6.02 18.86 -33.68
C VAL A 49 -6.20 20.01 -32.69
N VAL A 50 -5.13 20.75 -32.47
CA VAL A 50 -5.12 21.98 -31.69
C VAL A 50 -5.30 23.15 -32.64
N ASP A 51 -6.27 24.01 -32.39
CA ASP A 51 -6.65 25.13 -33.25
C ASP A 51 -6.69 26.49 -32.53
N LYS A 52 -6.36 26.52 -31.23
CA LYS A 52 -6.34 27.70 -30.35
C LYS A 52 -5.11 27.70 -29.44
N ASP A 53 -4.85 28.83 -28.81
CA ASP A 53 -3.81 28.94 -27.79
C ASP A 53 -4.09 27.98 -26.63
N CYS A 54 -3.09 27.21 -26.20
CA CYS A 54 -3.23 26.27 -25.10
C CYS A 54 -1.88 25.90 -24.47
N ASN A 55 -1.94 25.27 -23.32
CA ASN A 55 -0.81 24.55 -22.74
C ASN A 55 -0.79 23.12 -23.30
N LEU A 56 0.36 22.69 -23.83
CA LEU A 56 0.52 21.35 -24.40
C LEU A 56 1.70 20.64 -23.76
N ASN A 57 1.45 19.45 -23.24
CA ASN A 57 2.48 18.52 -22.80
C ASN A 57 2.44 17.27 -23.69
N ILE A 58 3.58 16.88 -24.27
CA ILE A 58 3.71 15.63 -25.02
C ILE A 58 4.07 14.51 -24.05
N LEU A 59 3.19 13.55 -23.93
CA LEU A 59 3.29 12.47 -22.95
C LEU A 59 4.00 11.25 -23.56
N THR A 60 5.04 10.79 -22.87
CA THR A 60 5.76 9.54 -23.16
C THR A 60 5.36 8.46 -22.18
N PHE A 61 5.83 7.23 -22.36
CA PHE A 61 5.55 6.11 -21.47
C PHE A 61 5.92 6.38 -19.99
N GLU A 62 6.89 7.26 -19.75
CA GLU A 62 7.34 7.62 -18.39
C GLU A 62 6.32 8.47 -17.62
N SER A 63 5.32 9.02 -18.28
CA SER A 63 4.20 9.74 -17.67
C SER A 63 2.98 8.83 -17.51
N GLU A 64 2.15 9.09 -16.50
CA GLU A 64 0.93 8.33 -16.24
C GLU A 64 0.01 8.26 -17.47
N GLY A 65 -0.32 9.41 -18.08
CA GLY A 65 -1.18 9.46 -19.28
C GLY A 65 -0.56 8.78 -20.50
N GLY A 66 0.77 8.84 -20.66
CA GLY A 66 1.47 8.14 -21.73
C GLY A 66 1.52 6.62 -21.52
N ALA A 67 1.79 6.16 -20.31
CA ALA A 67 1.71 4.75 -19.93
C ALA A 67 0.27 4.22 -20.11
N TRP A 68 -0.73 5.01 -19.70
CA TRP A 68 -2.14 4.69 -19.89
C TRP A 68 -2.48 4.41 -21.37
N ALA A 69 -2.12 5.31 -22.28
CA ALA A 69 -2.36 5.13 -23.72
C ALA A 69 -1.62 3.91 -24.30
N PHE A 70 -0.41 3.63 -23.81
CA PHE A 70 0.38 2.47 -24.20
C PHE A 70 -0.28 1.15 -23.76
N HIS A 71 -0.67 1.05 -22.50
CA HIS A 71 -1.39 -0.11 -21.96
C HIS A 71 -2.74 -0.31 -22.64
N HIS A 72 -3.49 0.79 -22.85
CA HIS A 72 -4.77 0.76 -23.55
C HIS A 72 -4.64 0.24 -24.98
N THR A 73 -3.60 0.66 -25.71
CA THR A 73 -3.30 0.11 -27.04
C THR A 73 -2.96 -1.38 -26.95
N THR A 74 -2.24 -1.81 -25.92
CA THR A 74 -1.91 -3.22 -25.72
C THR A 74 -3.16 -4.07 -25.46
N SER A 75 -4.15 -3.53 -24.73
CA SER A 75 -5.43 -4.22 -24.51
C SER A 75 -6.19 -4.46 -25.82
N HIS A 76 -6.15 -3.50 -26.77
CA HIS A 76 -6.75 -3.67 -28.10
C HIS A 76 -5.98 -4.69 -28.96
N ILE A 77 -4.64 -4.73 -28.87
CA ILE A 77 -3.85 -5.79 -29.52
C ILE A 77 -4.23 -7.18 -28.98
N MET A 78 -4.47 -7.30 -27.67
CA MET A 78 -4.96 -8.53 -27.06
C MET A 78 -6.36 -8.89 -27.55
N ALA A 79 -7.28 -7.92 -27.60
CA ALA A 79 -8.65 -8.15 -28.09
C ALA A 79 -8.65 -8.62 -29.56
N GLN A 80 -7.81 -8.01 -30.43
CA GLN A 80 -7.63 -8.47 -31.81
C GLN A 80 -7.09 -9.90 -31.87
N ALA A 81 -6.10 -10.24 -31.03
CA ALA A 81 -5.56 -11.60 -30.97
C ALA A 81 -6.61 -12.61 -30.53
N ILE A 82 -7.44 -12.26 -29.56
CA ILE A 82 -8.55 -13.10 -29.08
C ILE A 82 -9.54 -13.34 -30.22
N LYS A 83 -9.97 -12.30 -30.94
CA LYS A 83 -10.92 -12.42 -32.06
C LYS A 83 -10.36 -13.24 -33.21
N ARG A 84 -9.03 -13.16 -33.49
CA ARG A 84 -8.38 -14.02 -34.48
C ARG A 84 -8.38 -15.49 -34.12
N LEU A 85 -8.13 -15.80 -32.84
CA LEU A 85 -8.04 -17.18 -32.35
C LEU A 85 -9.40 -17.78 -31.99
N TYR A 86 -10.29 -16.95 -31.46
CA TYR A 86 -11.58 -17.35 -30.92
C TYR A 86 -12.71 -16.41 -31.44
N PRO A 87 -13.11 -16.53 -32.70
CA PRO A 87 -14.07 -15.59 -33.32
C PRO A 87 -15.42 -15.50 -32.61
N GLY A 88 -15.84 -16.57 -31.91
CA GLY A 88 -17.09 -16.63 -31.15
C GLY A 88 -17.08 -15.89 -29.82
N VAL A 89 -15.90 -15.53 -29.29
CA VAL A 89 -15.79 -14.79 -28.03
C VAL A 89 -16.35 -13.37 -28.20
N LYS A 90 -17.18 -12.92 -27.24
CA LYS A 90 -17.74 -11.56 -27.23
C LYS A 90 -16.87 -10.65 -26.37
N LEU A 91 -16.66 -9.44 -26.85
CA LEU A 91 -15.80 -8.44 -26.20
C LEU A 91 -16.65 -7.49 -25.35
N ALA A 92 -16.25 -7.26 -24.10
CA ALA A 92 -16.90 -6.29 -23.22
C ALA A 92 -16.08 -4.98 -23.13
N ILE A 93 -15.22 -4.86 -22.12
CA ILE A 93 -14.39 -3.66 -21.90
C ILE A 93 -12.93 -4.02 -21.67
N GLY A 94 -12.02 -3.12 -22.08
CA GLY A 94 -10.58 -3.33 -21.98
C GLY A 94 -9.80 -2.08 -21.56
N PRO A 95 -10.01 -1.54 -20.34
CA PRO A 95 -9.33 -0.34 -19.90
C PRO A 95 -7.87 -0.60 -19.53
N SER A 96 -7.10 0.48 -19.53
CA SER A 96 -5.81 0.56 -18.86
C SER A 96 -6.02 0.62 -17.33
N VAL A 97 -5.04 0.14 -16.58
CA VAL A 97 -4.89 0.28 -15.13
C VAL A 97 -3.46 0.72 -14.82
N ALA A 98 -3.18 1.09 -13.56
CA ALA A 98 -1.91 1.71 -13.18
C ALA A 98 -0.66 0.97 -13.71
N ASP A 99 -0.59 -0.35 -13.56
CA ASP A 99 0.58 -1.16 -13.95
C ASP A 99 0.32 -2.08 -15.16
N GLY A 100 -0.72 -1.79 -15.96
CA GLY A 100 -1.04 -2.65 -17.09
C GLY A 100 -2.43 -2.42 -17.67
N PHE A 101 -3.09 -3.50 -18.03
CA PHE A 101 -4.40 -3.49 -18.67
C PHE A 101 -5.16 -4.78 -18.37
N TYR A 102 -6.46 -4.76 -18.60
CA TYR A 102 -7.24 -5.98 -18.71
C TYR A 102 -8.24 -5.90 -19.87
N TYR A 103 -8.83 -7.03 -20.21
CA TYR A 103 -9.98 -7.09 -21.08
C TYR A 103 -10.98 -8.13 -20.56
N ASP A 104 -12.23 -7.75 -20.48
CA ASP A 104 -13.34 -8.63 -20.11
C ASP A 104 -13.96 -9.24 -21.36
N VAL A 105 -14.03 -10.55 -21.38
CA VAL A 105 -14.56 -11.31 -22.52
C VAL A 105 -15.59 -12.33 -22.06
N ASP A 106 -16.58 -12.56 -22.91
CA ASP A 106 -17.56 -13.62 -22.75
C ASP A 106 -17.21 -14.77 -23.70
N SER A 107 -16.83 -15.90 -23.15
CA SER A 107 -16.48 -17.11 -23.88
C SER A 107 -17.35 -18.28 -23.44
N GLU A 108 -17.91 -19.01 -24.39
CA GLU A 108 -18.68 -20.24 -24.11
C GLU A 108 -17.78 -21.33 -23.49
N THR A 109 -16.52 -21.40 -23.92
CA THR A 109 -15.53 -22.30 -23.35
C THR A 109 -14.60 -21.49 -22.44
N PRO A 110 -14.41 -21.89 -21.17
CA PRO A 110 -13.48 -21.21 -20.27
C PRO A 110 -12.08 -21.15 -20.84
N LEU A 111 -11.48 -19.95 -20.87
CA LEU A 111 -10.09 -19.76 -21.25
C LEU A 111 -9.18 -20.27 -20.14
N THR A 112 -8.03 -20.83 -20.54
CA THR A 112 -7.05 -21.44 -19.65
C THR A 112 -5.70 -20.72 -19.71
N ALA A 113 -4.76 -21.08 -18.83
CA ALA A 113 -3.40 -20.56 -18.89
C ALA A 113 -2.68 -20.88 -20.22
N GLU A 114 -3.02 -22.01 -20.86
CA GLU A 114 -2.47 -22.36 -22.17
C GLU A 114 -2.96 -21.43 -23.27
N ASP A 115 -4.20 -20.95 -23.15
CA ASP A 115 -4.76 -20.00 -24.11
C ASP A 115 -4.09 -18.62 -24.00
N LEU A 116 -3.65 -18.20 -22.80
CA LEU A 116 -2.85 -17.00 -22.64
C LEU A 116 -1.55 -17.06 -23.46
N VAL A 117 -0.90 -18.21 -23.51
CA VAL A 117 0.33 -18.40 -24.31
C VAL A 117 0.04 -18.27 -25.79
N LYS A 118 -1.09 -18.82 -26.27
CA LYS A 118 -1.52 -18.71 -27.68
C LYS A 118 -1.87 -17.27 -28.05
N ILE A 119 -2.61 -16.57 -27.16
CA ILE A 119 -2.98 -15.17 -27.34
C ILE A 119 -1.72 -14.29 -27.40
N GLU A 120 -0.75 -14.46 -26.50
CA GLU A 120 0.53 -13.73 -26.55
C GLU A 120 1.30 -13.98 -27.86
N ALA A 121 1.29 -15.20 -28.37
CA ALA A 121 1.94 -15.53 -29.62
C ALA A 121 1.26 -14.80 -30.80
N GLU A 122 -0.06 -14.70 -30.80
CA GLU A 122 -0.80 -13.96 -31.82
C GLU A 122 -0.60 -12.44 -31.68
N MET A 123 -0.61 -11.90 -30.46
CA MET A 123 -0.26 -10.50 -30.20
C MET A 123 1.12 -10.12 -30.77
N LYS A 124 2.12 -11.00 -30.62
CA LYS A 124 3.46 -10.80 -31.21
C LYS A 124 3.42 -10.70 -32.74
N LYS A 125 2.52 -11.43 -33.42
CA LYS A 125 2.34 -11.32 -34.87
C LYS A 125 1.73 -9.97 -35.23
N ILE A 126 0.65 -9.56 -34.54
CA ILE A 126 -0.01 -8.26 -34.75
C ILE A 126 0.97 -7.09 -34.58
N VAL A 127 1.82 -7.14 -33.54
CA VAL A 127 2.86 -6.11 -33.34
C VAL A 127 3.87 -6.09 -34.50
N LYS A 128 4.27 -7.26 -35.05
CA LYS A 128 5.17 -7.34 -36.21
C LYS A 128 4.54 -6.81 -37.50
N GLU A 129 3.22 -6.93 -37.65
CA GLU A 129 2.47 -6.37 -38.76
C GLU A 129 2.54 -4.83 -38.76
N ALA A 130 2.87 -4.21 -37.64
CA ALA A 130 3.03 -2.75 -37.50
C ALA A 130 1.80 -1.97 -37.99
N LEU A 131 0.61 -2.44 -37.66
CA LEU A 131 -0.66 -1.90 -38.14
C LEU A 131 -0.83 -0.44 -37.68
N PRO A 132 -1.21 0.47 -38.58
CA PRO A 132 -1.62 1.82 -38.23
C PRO A 132 -2.93 1.74 -37.43
N ILE A 133 -3.08 2.62 -36.45
CA ILE A 133 -4.31 2.75 -35.64
C ILE A 133 -4.99 4.05 -36.08
N THR A 134 -6.23 3.96 -36.51
CA THR A 134 -7.02 5.09 -36.98
C THR A 134 -8.25 5.28 -36.12
N ARG A 135 -8.62 6.54 -35.82
CA ARG A 135 -9.83 6.93 -35.12
C ARG A 135 -10.87 7.42 -36.11
N PHE A 136 -12.12 7.01 -35.91
CA PHE A 136 -13.27 7.53 -36.64
C PHE A 136 -14.52 7.53 -35.74
N THR A 137 -15.55 8.23 -36.18
CA THR A 137 -16.83 8.34 -35.44
C THR A 137 -17.97 7.82 -36.28
N LYS A 138 -19.03 7.40 -35.63
CA LYS A 138 -20.29 6.99 -36.27
C LYS A 138 -21.47 7.58 -35.50
N SER A 139 -22.61 7.74 -36.19
CA SER A 139 -23.86 8.02 -35.47
C SER A 139 -24.24 6.85 -34.55
N ARG A 140 -25.08 7.12 -33.56
CA ARG A 140 -25.53 6.09 -32.61
C ARG A 140 -26.20 4.91 -33.33
N GLU A 141 -27.04 5.20 -34.31
CA GLU A 141 -27.76 4.18 -35.07
C GLU A 141 -26.78 3.32 -35.89
N GLU A 142 -25.81 3.93 -36.58
CA GLU A 142 -24.78 3.21 -37.33
C GLU A 142 -23.88 2.38 -36.43
N ALA A 143 -23.51 2.90 -35.24
CA ALA A 143 -22.68 2.21 -34.26
C ALA A 143 -23.40 0.96 -33.69
N ILE A 144 -24.67 1.09 -33.31
CA ILE A 144 -25.50 -0.02 -32.84
C ILE A 144 -25.66 -1.06 -33.96
N ALA A 145 -25.98 -0.63 -35.19
CA ALA A 145 -26.14 -1.54 -36.33
C ALA A 145 -24.86 -2.32 -36.60
N TYR A 146 -23.69 -1.65 -36.56
CA TYR A 146 -22.38 -2.26 -36.75
C TYR A 146 -22.11 -3.37 -35.73
N PHE A 147 -22.31 -3.11 -34.43
CA PHE A 147 -22.02 -4.11 -33.41
C PHE A 147 -23.09 -5.22 -33.30
N LYS A 148 -24.33 -4.95 -33.72
CA LYS A 148 -25.33 -6.01 -33.90
C LYS A 148 -24.95 -6.96 -35.02
N GLU A 149 -24.48 -6.46 -36.16
CA GLU A 149 -23.95 -7.28 -37.26
C GLU A 149 -22.73 -8.11 -36.85
N LYS A 150 -21.86 -7.55 -35.99
CA LYS A 150 -20.68 -8.24 -35.43
C LYS A 150 -21.01 -9.16 -34.25
N GLU A 151 -22.28 -9.23 -33.85
CA GLU A 151 -22.74 -10.01 -32.68
C GLU A 151 -21.99 -9.66 -31.39
N GLU A 152 -21.72 -8.37 -31.13
CA GLU A 152 -21.04 -7.86 -29.93
C GLU A 152 -22.08 -7.17 -28.98
N PRO A 153 -22.84 -7.93 -28.19
CA PRO A 153 -23.96 -7.40 -27.41
C PRO A 153 -23.52 -6.41 -26.33
N TYR A 154 -22.37 -6.62 -25.70
CA TYR A 154 -21.85 -5.72 -24.66
C TYR A 154 -21.51 -4.33 -25.23
N LYS A 155 -21.02 -4.26 -26.47
CA LYS A 155 -20.75 -2.98 -27.15
C LYS A 155 -22.05 -2.24 -27.50
N VAL A 156 -23.09 -2.96 -27.88
CA VAL A 156 -24.42 -2.37 -28.12
C VAL A 156 -24.96 -1.77 -26.82
N GLU A 157 -24.91 -2.53 -25.72
CA GLU A 157 -25.38 -2.08 -24.40
C GLU A 157 -24.58 -0.85 -23.90
N LEU A 158 -23.26 -0.81 -24.14
CA LEU A 158 -22.43 0.35 -23.77
C LEU A 158 -22.83 1.61 -24.58
N ILE A 159 -23.13 1.46 -25.86
CA ILE A 159 -23.57 2.60 -26.71
C ILE A 159 -24.93 3.12 -26.27
N GLU A 160 -25.86 2.20 -25.92
CA GLU A 160 -27.22 2.56 -25.48
C GLU A 160 -27.19 3.37 -24.18
N ASP A 161 -26.20 3.14 -23.33
CA ASP A 161 -26.03 3.84 -22.04
C ASP A 161 -25.31 5.20 -22.15
N LEU A 162 -24.65 5.51 -23.26
CA LEU A 162 -24.00 6.81 -23.45
C LEU A 162 -25.02 7.95 -23.47
N PRO A 163 -24.70 9.16 -22.96
CA PRO A 163 -25.53 10.36 -23.12
C PRO A 163 -25.92 10.60 -24.60
N GLU A 164 -27.09 11.20 -24.83
CA GLU A 164 -27.60 11.39 -26.19
C GLU A 164 -26.68 12.20 -27.10
N ASP A 165 -25.93 13.15 -26.52
CA ASP A 165 -24.99 14.06 -27.17
C ASP A 165 -23.54 13.52 -27.22
N ALA A 166 -23.29 12.32 -26.68
CA ALA A 166 -21.95 11.75 -26.65
C ALA A 166 -21.44 11.39 -28.05
N GLU A 167 -20.20 11.81 -28.34
CA GLU A 167 -19.48 11.38 -29.54
C GLU A 167 -19.15 9.88 -29.43
N ILE A 168 -19.57 9.10 -30.41
CA ILE A 168 -19.30 7.67 -30.44
C ILE A 168 -18.13 7.39 -31.34
N SER A 169 -16.97 7.15 -30.74
CA SER A 169 -15.69 6.95 -31.42
C SER A 169 -15.27 5.49 -31.46
N PHE A 170 -14.52 5.19 -32.48
CA PHE A 170 -13.97 3.87 -32.79
C PHE A 170 -12.49 3.98 -33.08
N TYR A 171 -11.76 2.91 -32.74
CA TYR A 171 -10.39 2.73 -33.16
C TYR A 171 -10.26 1.46 -33.97
N GLN A 172 -9.57 1.60 -35.12
CA GLN A 172 -9.35 0.50 -36.05
C GLN A 172 -7.85 0.21 -36.17
N GLN A 173 -7.50 -1.06 -36.11
CA GLN A 173 -6.15 -1.59 -36.36
C GLN A 173 -6.27 -2.83 -37.26
N GLY A 174 -5.92 -2.66 -38.54
CA GLY A 174 -6.15 -3.71 -39.53
C GLY A 174 -7.62 -4.06 -39.66
N GLU A 175 -7.96 -5.35 -39.52
CA GLU A 175 -9.34 -5.87 -39.57
C GLU A 175 -10.12 -5.65 -38.25
N PHE A 176 -9.44 -5.30 -37.18
CA PHE A 176 -10.05 -5.13 -35.86
C PHE A 176 -10.54 -3.71 -35.65
N VAL A 177 -11.79 -3.61 -35.18
CA VAL A 177 -12.46 -2.34 -34.83
C VAL A 177 -13.07 -2.47 -33.47
N ASP A 178 -12.81 -1.52 -32.56
CA ASP A 178 -13.42 -1.47 -31.24
C ASP A 178 -14.07 -0.13 -30.94
N LEU A 179 -15.13 -0.17 -30.11
CA LEU A 179 -15.73 1.02 -29.49
C LEU A 179 -14.80 1.54 -28.41
N CYS A 180 -14.32 2.77 -28.55
CA CYS A 180 -13.36 3.30 -27.60
C CYS A 180 -13.25 4.83 -27.67
N ALA A 181 -13.11 5.49 -26.51
CA ALA A 181 -12.86 6.92 -26.42
C ALA A 181 -11.37 7.28 -26.64
N GLY A 182 -10.45 6.33 -26.49
CA GLY A 182 -9.00 6.58 -26.55
C GLY A 182 -8.44 7.18 -25.26
N PRO A 183 -7.20 7.75 -25.30
CA PRO A 183 -6.29 7.77 -26.46
C PRO A 183 -5.57 6.44 -26.73
N HIS A 184 -5.03 6.33 -27.93
CA HIS A 184 -4.21 5.19 -28.37
C HIS A 184 -2.94 5.65 -29.09
N LEU A 185 -1.94 4.76 -29.14
CA LEU A 185 -0.75 4.95 -29.96
C LEU A 185 -1.11 5.09 -31.46
N MET A 186 -0.17 5.59 -32.25
CA MET A 186 -0.35 5.74 -33.71
C MET A 186 -0.31 4.40 -34.47
N SER A 187 0.32 3.38 -33.89
CA SER A 187 0.42 2.03 -34.47
C SER A 187 0.69 0.97 -33.41
N THR A 188 0.55 -0.30 -33.78
CA THR A 188 0.85 -1.44 -32.90
C THR A 188 2.36 -1.68 -32.70
N LYS A 189 3.22 -1.11 -33.56
CA LYS A 189 4.68 -1.34 -33.64
C LYS A 189 5.45 -1.07 -32.33
N PRO A 190 5.15 -0.04 -31.52
CA PRO A 190 5.90 0.25 -30.30
C PRO A 190 5.73 -0.82 -29.20
N VAL A 191 4.64 -1.58 -29.21
CA VAL A 191 4.27 -2.53 -28.14
C VAL A 191 5.04 -3.85 -28.29
N LYS A 192 6.34 -3.84 -27.94
CA LYS A 192 7.22 -5.01 -28.15
C LYS A 192 7.38 -5.90 -26.93
N ALA A 193 7.21 -5.34 -25.74
CA ALA A 193 7.43 -6.03 -24.47
C ALA A 193 6.11 -6.07 -23.68
N PHE A 194 5.46 -7.22 -23.64
CA PHE A 194 4.21 -7.43 -22.90
C PHE A 194 4.11 -8.85 -22.38
N LYS A 195 3.27 -9.04 -21.37
CA LYS A 195 2.97 -10.32 -20.74
C LYS A 195 1.51 -10.37 -20.32
N LEU A 196 0.81 -11.46 -20.63
CA LEU A 196 -0.47 -11.78 -20.02
C LEU A 196 -0.23 -12.48 -18.69
N THR A 197 -0.79 -11.95 -17.61
CA THR A 197 -0.38 -12.33 -16.25
C THR A 197 -1.35 -13.29 -15.55
N SER A 198 -2.66 -13.13 -15.77
CA SER A 198 -3.65 -13.97 -15.10
C SER A 198 -5.03 -13.92 -15.74
N LEU A 199 -5.87 -14.90 -15.34
CA LEU A 199 -7.29 -14.97 -15.62
C LEU A 199 -8.06 -14.84 -14.30
N ALA A 200 -9.19 -14.10 -14.32
CA ALA A 200 -10.11 -14.00 -13.21
C ALA A 200 -11.57 -13.95 -13.71
N GLY A 201 -12.50 -14.34 -12.86
CA GLY A 201 -13.92 -14.06 -13.09
C GLY A 201 -14.25 -12.62 -12.71
N ALA A 202 -15.07 -11.93 -13.51
CA ALA A 202 -15.55 -10.59 -13.21
C ALA A 202 -17.01 -10.47 -13.66
N TYR A 203 -17.91 -10.05 -12.75
CA TYR A 203 -19.30 -9.82 -13.11
C TYR A 203 -19.43 -8.58 -14.01
N TRP A 204 -20.19 -8.70 -15.07
CA TRP A 204 -20.49 -7.57 -15.94
C TRP A 204 -21.03 -6.39 -15.12
N ARG A 205 -20.43 -5.20 -15.30
CA ARG A 205 -20.73 -3.97 -14.53
C ARG A 205 -20.62 -4.13 -13.00
N GLY A 206 -19.80 -5.09 -12.53
CA GLY A 206 -19.57 -5.30 -11.11
C GLY A 206 -20.75 -5.83 -10.31
N SER A 207 -21.84 -6.24 -10.96
CA SER A 207 -23.05 -6.75 -10.29
C SER A 207 -23.12 -8.27 -10.35
N GLU A 208 -23.23 -8.92 -9.19
CA GLU A 208 -23.42 -10.38 -9.06
C GLU A 208 -24.70 -10.91 -9.76
N LYS A 209 -25.63 -10.01 -10.10
CA LYS A 209 -26.85 -10.35 -10.84
C LYS A 209 -26.59 -10.52 -12.34
N ASN A 210 -25.48 -9.99 -12.84
CA ASN A 210 -25.10 -10.04 -14.24
C ASN A 210 -24.22 -11.26 -14.52
N LYS A 211 -24.02 -11.55 -15.82
CA LYS A 211 -23.18 -12.65 -16.26
C LYS A 211 -21.73 -12.48 -15.78
N MET A 212 -21.14 -13.56 -15.31
CA MET A 212 -19.72 -13.61 -15.02
C MET A 212 -18.92 -13.74 -16.31
N LEU A 213 -18.04 -12.78 -16.57
CA LEU A 213 -17.12 -12.74 -17.70
C LEU A 213 -15.73 -13.25 -17.28
N THR A 214 -14.90 -13.56 -18.27
CA THR A 214 -13.50 -13.85 -18.04
C THR A 214 -12.69 -12.56 -18.22
N ARG A 215 -12.00 -12.14 -17.18
CA ARG A 215 -11.06 -11.01 -17.20
C ARG A 215 -9.65 -11.50 -17.42
N ILE A 216 -9.01 -11.01 -18.47
CA ILE A 216 -7.62 -11.32 -18.82
C ILE A 216 -6.76 -10.12 -18.46
N TYR A 217 -5.82 -10.30 -17.53
CA TYR A 217 -4.87 -9.26 -17.13
C TYR A 217 -3.57 -9.35 -17.93
N GLY A 218 -2.99 -8.20 -18.22
CA GLY A 218 -1.68 -8.09 -18.84
C GLY A 218 -0.96 -6.83 -18.44
N THR A 219 0.33 -6.77 -18.77
CA THR A 219 1.17 -5.60 -18.62
C THR A 219 2.04 -5.42 -19.85
N SER A 220 2.51 -4.19 -20.10
CA SER A 220 3.37 -3.89 -21.23
C SER A 220 4.36 -2.78 -20.91
N PHE A 221 5.52 -2.83 -21.57
CA PHE A 221 6.63 -1.88 -21.38
C PHE A 221 7.25 -1.54 -22.73
N THR A 222 7.98 -0.44 -22.79
CA THR A 222 8.71 -0.04 -24.00
C THR A 222 9.95 -0.90 -24.23
N LYS A 223 10.54 -1.47 -23.17
CA LYS A 223 11.74 -2.31 -23.23
C LYS A 223 11.50 -3.67 -22.56
N LYS A 224 12.15 -4.69 -23.10
CA LYS A 224 12.09 -6.06 -22.56
C LYS A 224 12.71 -6.16 -21.17
N ALA A 225 13.80 -5.41 -20.90
CA ALA A 225 14.45 -5.38 -19.61
C ALA A 225 13.50 -4.89 -18.50
N ASP A 226 12.75 -3.82 -18.76
CA ASP A 226 11.80 -3.25 -17.81
C ASP A 226 10.64 -4.23 -17.51
N LEU A 227 10.17 -4.95 -18.54
CA LEU A 227 9.19 -6.02 -18.37
C LEU A 227 9.75 -7.17 -17.50
N GLU A 228 10.98 -7.62 -17.76
CA GLU A 228 11.63 -8.69 -16.99
C GLU A 228 11.83 -8.26 -15.52
N GLU A 229 12.25 -7.03 -15.28
CA GLU A 229 12.37 -6.47 -13.93
C GLU A 229 11.02 -6.44 -13.21
N TYR A 230 9.96 -5.95 -13.88
CA TYR A 230 8.60 -5.96 -13.34
C TYR A 230 8.12 -7.37 -12.98
N LEU A 231 8.31 -8.35 -13.90
CA LEU A 231 7.89 -9.73 -13.65
C LEU A 231 8.65 -10.37 -12.49
N ASN A 232 9.96 -10.11 -12.37
CA ASN A 232 10.76 -10.58 -11.25
C ASN A 232 10.26 -9.96 -9.93
N ARG A 233 9.99 -8.66 -9.92
CA ARG A 233 9.42 -7.95 -8.75
C ARG A 233 8.07 -8.55 -8.34
N MET A 234 7.19 -8.84 -9.31
CA MET A 234 5.89 -9.47 -9.04
C MET A 234 6.02 -10.90 -8.51
N GLU A 235 7.00 -11.67 -9.01
CA GLU A 235 7.27 -13.01 -8.50
C GLU A 235 7.81 -12.97 -7.07
N GLU A 236 8.74 -12.06 -6.78
CA GLU A 236 9.24 -11.83 -5.42
C GLU A 236 8.11 -11.38 -4.48
N ALA A 237 7.19 -10.51 -4.93
CA ALA A 237 6.03 -10.13 -4.16
C ALA A 237 5.15 -11.33 -3.77
N LYS A 238 4.91 -12.25 -4.71
CA LYS A 238 4.16 -13.50 -4.44
C LYS A 238 4.86 -14.41 -3.43
N LYS A 239 6.19 -14.52 -3.51
CA LYS A 239 6.99 -15.31 -2.55
C LYS A 239 6.94 -14.73 -1.14
N ARG A 240 6.83 -13.40 -1.02
CA ARG A 240 6.83 -12.65 0.24
C ARG A 240 5.43 -12.39 0.81
N ASP A 241 4.37 -12.81 0.11
CA ASP A 241 2.98 -12.57 0.52
C ASP A 241 2.77 -12.94 2.01
N HIS A 242 2.40 -11.95 2.82
CA HIS A 242 2.23 -12.10 4.26
C HIS A 242 1.18 -13.14 4.65
N ARG A 243 0.17 -13.38 3.79
CA ARG A 243 -0.88 -14.38 4.04
C ARG A 243 -0.31 -15.80 3.95
N LYS A 244 0.57 -16.03 2.96
CA LYS A 244 1.29 -17.29 2.79
C LYS A 244 2.30 -17.49 3.91
N LEU A 245 3.21 -16.55 4.09
CA LEU A 245 4.26 -16.62 5.10
C LEU A 245 3.69 -16.65 6.52
N GLY A 246 2.66 -15.85 6.79
CA GLY A 246 1.97 -15.83 8.09
C GLY A 246 1.38 -17.17 8.47
N LYS A 247 0.79 -17.89 7.48
CA LYS A 247 0.30 -19.27 7.67
C LYS A 247 1.45 -20.26 7.88
N GLU A 248 2.47 -20.22 7.03
CA GLU A 248 3.64 -21.13 7.09
C GLU A 248 4.41 -20.98 8.41
N LEU A 249 4.54 -19.76 8.91
CA LEU A 249 5.24 -19.44 10.16
C LEU A 249 4.34 -19.50 11.41
N GLY A 250 3.04 -19.78 11.26
CA GLY A 250 2.10 -19.88 12.37
C GLY A 250 1.89 -18.55 13.10
N LEU A 251 1.77 -17.44 12.39
CA LEU A 251 1.65 -16.09 12.98
C LEU A 251 0.20 -15.67 13.18
N PHE A 252 -0.65 -15.88 12.19
CA PHE A 252 -2.06 -15.50 12.25
C PHE A 252 -2.91 -16.36 11.31
N MET A 253 -4.23 -16.29 11.49
CA MET A 253 -5.20 -16.91 10.59
C MET A 253 -6.41 -16.00 10.38
N MET A 254 -7.10 -16.19 9.26
CA MET A 254 -8.40 -15.59 8.96
C MET A 254 -9.45 -16.70 8.96
N ARG A 255 -10.65 -16.40 9.47
CA ARG A 255 -11.73 -17.38 9.63
C ARG A 255 -13.04 -16.85 9.02
N GLU A 256 -13.92 -17.75 8.63
CA GLU A 256 -15.24 -17.42 8.08
C GLU A 256 -16.17 -16.80 9.13
N GLU A 257 -15.95 -17.12 10.40
CA GLU A 257 -16.70 -16.56 11.52
C GLU A 257 -16.44 -15.04 11.74
N GLY A 258 -15.34 -14.51 11.16
CA GLY A 258 -14.98 -13.10 11.23
C GLY A 258 -14.23 -12.63 9.98
N PRO A 259 -14.92 -12.42 8.84
CA PRO A 259 -14.26 -11.95 7.63
C PRO A 259 -13.68 -10.54 7.83
N GLY A 260 -12.36 -10.41 7.68
CA GLY A 260 -11.63 -9.17 7.95
C GLY A 260 -11.21 -8.98 9.41
N PHE A 261 -11.39 -9.98 10.28
CA PHE A 261 -10.95 -9.97 11.67
C PHE A 261 -9.79 -10.95 11.84
N PRO A 262 -8.53 -10.50 12.03
CA PRO A 262 -7.39 -11.40 12.15
C PRO A 262 -7.34 -12.06 13.53
N PHE A 263 -7.03 -13.36 13.52
CA PHE A 263 -6.75 -14.14 14.73
C PHE A 263 -5.24 -14.32 14.83
N PHE A 264 -4.60 -13.75 15.84
CA PHE A 264 -3.18 -13.95 16.09
C PHE A 264 -2.94 -15.27 16.81
N LEU A 265 -1.99 -16.06 16.30
CA LEU A 265 -1.52 -17.30 16.91
C LEU A 265 -0.38 -17.01 17.89
N PRO A 266 0.04 -17.97 18.74
CA PRO A 266 1.04 -17.71 19.79
C PRO A 266 2.32 -17.02 19.29
N LYS A 267 2.91 -17.48 18.17
CA LYS A 267 4.11 -16.86 17.59
C LYS A 267 3.82 -15.44 17.05
N GLY A 268 2.65 -15.24 16.48
CA GLY A 268 2.20 -13.92 16.06
C GLY A 268 2.00 -12.95 17.21
N MET A 269 1.51 -13.45 18.35
CA MET A 269 1.39 -12.62 19.56
C MET A 269 2.75 -12.24 20.16
N VAL A 270 3.75 -13.13 20.09
CA VAL A 270 5.12 -12.76 20.49
C VAL A 270 5.64 -11.61 19.64
N LEU A 271 5.49 -11.70 18.30
CA LEU A 271 5.88 -10.63 17.38
C LEU A 271 5.14 -9.33 17.68
N LYS A 272 3.80 -9.41 17.82
CA LYS A 272 2.96 -8.25 18.13
C LYS A 272 3.36 -7.59 19.45
N ASN A 273 3.50 -8.35 20.52
CA ASN A 273 3.86 -7.83 21.84
C ASN A 273 5.26 -7.20 21.83
N THR A 274 6.23 -7.82 21.16
CA THR A 274 7.58 -7.24 21.02
C THR A 274 7.54 -5.87 20.32
N LEU A 275 6.68 -5.71 19.31
CA LEU A 275 6.48 -4.44 18.62
C LEU A 275 5.78 -3.40 19.52
N LEU A 276 4.77 -3.82 20.29
CA LEU A 276 4.06 -2.96 21.25
C LEU A 276 4.95 -2.52 22.41
N ASP A 277 5.85 -3.39 22.89
CA ASP A 277 6.81 -3.05 23.94
C ASP A 277 7.83 -2.02 23.44
N TYR A 278 8.29 -2.14 22.20
CA TYR A 278 9.09 -1.13 21.54
C TYR A 278 8.34 0.21 21.45
N TRP A 279 7.07 0.18 21.05
CA TRP A 279 6.22 1.37 20.99
C TRP A 279 6.15 2.06 22.37
N ARG A 280 5.92 1.32 23.46
CA ARG A 280 5.88 1.87 24.82
C ARG A 280 7.19 2.50 25.23
N GLU A 281 8.31 1.87 24.87
CA GLU A 281 9.65 2.38 25.18
C GLU A 281 9.91 3.74 24.53
N ILE A 282 9.71 3.84 23.20
CA ILE A 282 9.96 5.09 22.48
C ILE A 282 8.99 6.20 22.88
N HIS A 283 7.74 5.86 23.19
CA HIS A 283 6.75 6.85 23.62
C HIS A 283 7.09 7.41 25.01
N ARG A 284 7.47 6.55 25.94
CA ARG A 284 7.93 6.99 27.27
C ARG A 284 9.16 7.89 27.16
N LYS A 285 10.14 7.51 26.31
CA LYS A 285 11.33 8.31 26.05
C LYS A 285 11.00 9.71 25.50
N ASN A 286 9.94 9.83 24.73
CA ASN A 286 9.48 11.08 24.12
C ASN A 286 8.40 11.81 24.95
N GLY A 287 8.19 11.43 26.21
CA GLY A 287 7.32 12.13 27.15
C GLY A 287 5.82 11.89 26.92
N TYR A 288 5.43 10.77 26.31
CA TYR A 288 4.03 10.38 26.18
C TYR A 288 3.56 9.63 27.42
N VAL A 289 2.31 9.86 27.80
CA VAL A 289 1.57 9.06 28.78
C VAL A 289 0.64 8.10 28.04
N GLU A 290 0.55 6.84 28.51
CA GLU A 290 -0.32 5.83 27.92
C GLU A 290 -1.71 5.93 28.55
N ILE A 291 -2.75 5.96 27.72
CA ILE A 291 -4.16 5.93 28.11
C ILE A 291 -4.88 4.74 27.47
N SER A 292 -6.08 4.45 27.93
CA SER A 292 -6.98 3.46 27.30
C SER A 292 -8.41 3.95 27.39
N THR A 293 -9.13 3.90 26.28
CA THR A 293 -10.53 4.31 26.17
C THR A 293 -11.44 3.13 25.84
N PRO A 294 -12.72 3.14 26.28
CA PRO A 294 -13.66 2.05 26.00
C PRO A 294 -13.88 1.83 24.51
N ILE A 295 -14.09 0.57 24.12
CA ILE A 295 -14.37 0.21 22.72
C ILE A 295 -15.77 0.67 22.29
N MET A 296 -16.76 0.58 23.19
CA MET A 296 -18.16 0.90 22.90
C MET A 296 -18.58 2.16 23.66
N LEU A 297 -19.07 3.15 22.91
CA LEU A 297 -19.48 4.45 23.45
C LEU A 297 -20.80 4.88 22.81
N SER A 298 -21.58 5.71 23.55
CA SER A 298 -22.91 6.15 23.13
C SER A 298 -22.87 7.07 21.90
N ARG A 299 -23.94 7.06 21.13
CA ARG A 299 -24.13 7.87 19.92
C ARG A 299 -23.84 9.37 20.14
N HIS A 300 -24.23 9.92 21.29
CA HIS A 300 -24.03 11.35 21.59
C HIS A 300 -22.56 11.79 21.43
N LEU A 301 -21.59 10.94 21.81
CA LEU A 301 -20.16 11.24 21.63
C LEU A 301 -19.79 11.37 20.15
N TRP A 302 -20.36 10.51 19.32
CA TRP A 302 -20.07 10.46 17.88
C TRP A 302 -20.76 11.60 17.12
N GLU A 303 -21.92 12.04 17.58
CA GLU A 303 -22.58 13.27 17.08
C GLU A 303 -21.77 14.50 17.44
N THR A 304 -21.33 14.62 18.69
CA THR A 304 -20.49 15.73 19.15
C THR A 304 -19.20 15.84 18.32
N SER A 305 -18.56 14.72 18.04
CA SER A 305 -17.32 14.70 17.25
C SER A 305 -17.52 14.83 15.74
N GLY A 306 -18.75 14.70 15.22
CA GLY A 306 -19.07 14.73 13.78
C GLY A 306 -18.89 13.38 13.06
N HIS A 307 -18.40 12.36 13.75
CA HIS A 307 -18.21 11.05 13.12
C HIS A 307 -19.54 10.39 12.71
N TRP A 308 -20.63 10.68 13.43
CA TRP A 308 -21.93 10.14 13.09
C TRP A 308 -22.47 10.66 11.74
N ASP A 309 -22.13 11.87 11.36
CA ASP A 309 -22.58 12.50 10.12
C ASP A 309 -21.66 12.16 8.94
N HIS A 310 -20.34 12.16 9.15
CA HIS A 310 -19.35 12.01 8.06
C HIS A 310 -18.75 10.59 7.93
N TYR A 311 -18.95 9.70 8.92
CA TYR A 311 -18.26 8.39 8.96
C TYR A 311 -19.17 7.20 9.29
N LYS A 312 -20.49 7.40 9.42
CA LYS A 312 -21.45 6.40 9.89
C LYS A 312 -21.44 5.09 9.10
N GLU A 313 -21.28 5.16 7.79
CA GLU A 313 -21.25 3.98 6.92
C GLU A 313 -20.12 2.99 7.26
N ASN A 314 -19.05 3.50 7.86
CA ASN A 314 -17.90 2.72 8.29
C ASN A 314 -17.95 2.29 9.76
N MET A 315 -19.05 2.56 10.48
CA MET A 315 -19.19 2.27 11.91
C MET A 315 -20.05 1.03 12.14
N TYR A 316 -19.69 0.24 13.15
CA TYR A 316 -20.54 -0.80 13.71
C TYR A 316 -21.40 -0.19 14.83
N THR A 317 -22.70 -0.27 14.67
CA THR A 317 -23.66 0.29 15.65
C THR A 317 -24.57 -0.78 16.22
N THR A 318 -25.05 -0.55 17.44
CA THR A 318 -26.03 -1.41 18.12
C THR A 318 -26.95 -0.57 19.01
N VAL A 319 -28.08 -1.13 19.39
CA VAL A 319 -29.03 -0.52 20.33
C VAL A 319 -29.04 -1.33 21.62
N ILE A 320 -28.83 -0.70 22.75
CA ILE A 320 -28.87 -1.29 24.09
C ILE A 320 -29.74 -0.41 24.97
N ASP A 321 -30.78 -0.97 25.58
CA ASP A 321 -31.73 -0.25 26.45
C ASP A 321 -32.28 1.03 25.77
N ASP A 322 -32.73 0.90 24.52
CA ASP A 322 -33.26 1.99 23.67
C ASP A 322 -32.26 3.13 23.39
N THR A 323 -30.98 2.89 23.62
CA THR A 323 -29.91 3.84 23.35
C THR A 323 -28.98 3.32 22.26
N ASP A 324 -28.68 4.18 21.27
CA ASP A 324 -27.71 3.87 20.23
C ASP A 324 -26.27 3.91 20.78
N PHE A 325 -25.51 2.86 20.48
CA PHE A 325 -24.07 2.78 20.73
C PHE A 325 -23.32 2.49 19.46
N ALA A 326 -22.04 2.86 19.42
CA ALA A 326 -21.13 2.47 18.37
C ALA A 326 -19.83 1.90 18.92
N ILE A 327 -19.29 0.91 18.22
CA ILE A 327 -17.93 0.44 18.41
C ILE A 327 -17.00 1.49 17.78
N LYS A 328 -16.01 1.98 18.53
CA LYS A 328 -15.18 3.08 18.11
C LYS A 328 -14.44 2.79 16.79
N PRO A 329 -14.61 3.65 15.77
CA PRO A 329 -13.81 3.60 14.54
C PRO A 329 -12.49 4.37 14.65
N MET A 330 -12.41 5.25 15.67
CA MET A 330 -11.28 6.13 15.98
C MET A 330 -11.19 6.34 17.50
N ASN A 331 -10.02 6.75 17.98
CA ASN A 331 -9.76 6.92 19.42
C ASN A 331 -9.95 8.36 19.91
N CYS A 332 -9.94 9.35 19.00
CA CYS A 332 -9.90 10.77 19.32
C CYS A 332 -11.02 11.25 20.26
N PRO A 333 -12.31 10.91 20.10
CA PRO A 333 -13.33 11.38 21.02
C PRO A 333 -13.14 10.86 22.44
N GLY A 334 -12.73 9.58 22.58
CA GLY A 334 -12.39 9.01 23.89
C GLY A 334 -11.20 9.71 24.56
N GLY A 335 -10.15 9.99 23.79
CA GLY A 335 -8.96 10.74 24.25
C GLY A 335 -9.31 12.15 24.73
N ILE A 336 -10.23 12.83 24.04
CA ILE A 336 -10.72 14.15 24.46
C ILE A 336 -11.43 14.06 25.82
N LEU A 337 -12.25 13.05 26.05
CA LEU A 337 -12.88 12.86 27.37
C LEU A 337 -11.84 12.66 28.47
N VAL A 338 -10.74 11.96 28.18
CA VAL A 338 -9.62 11.82 29.14
C VAL A 338 -8.92 13.17 29.37
N TYR A 339 -8.69 13.96 28.33
CA TYR A 339 -8.17 15.34 28.49
C TYR A 339 -9.03 16.15 29.44
N GLN A 340 -10.35 16.08 29.31
CA GLN A 340 -11.33 16.84 30.10
C GLN A 340 -11.55 16.27 31.52
N SER A 341 -10.96 15.14 31.88
CA SER A 341 -11.14 14.53 33.22
C SER A 341 -10.62 15.40 34.37
N GLU A 342 -9.73 16.36 34.04
CA GLU A 342 -9.12 17.27 35.01
C GLU A 342 -9.01 18.69 34.38
N PRO A 343 -9.08 19.75 35.22
CA PRO A 343 -8.73 21.10 34.76
C PRO A 343 -7.28 21.15 34.28
N ARG A 344 -7.04 21.81 33.16
CA ARG A 344 -5.70 21.95 32.56
C ARG A 344 -5.22 23.39 32.61
N SER A 345 -3.91 23.56 32.73
CA SER A 345 -3.23 24.84 32.64
C SER A 345 -2.18 24.83 31.52
N TYR A 346 -1.70 25.99 31.14
CA TYR A 346 -0.60 26.12 30.17
C TYR A 346 0.67 25.35 30.57
N ARG A 347 0.85 25.05 31.88
CA ARG A 347 2.00 24.29 32.40
C ARG A 347 1.90 22.79 32.12
N ASP A 348 0.68 22.30 31.86
CA ASP A 348 0.41 20.90 31.55
C ASP A 348 0.60 20.60 30.05
N LEU A 349 0.78 21.66 29.22
CA LEU A 349 0.90 21.56 27.77
C LEU A 349 2.35 21.72 27.31
N PRO A 350 2.80 20.96 26.31
CA PRO A 350 2.03 20.01 25.52
C PRO A 350 1.75 18.72 26.30
N LEU A 351 0.51 18.25 26.27
CA LEU A 351 0.10 16.96 26.84
C LEU A 351 0.02 15.92 25.74
N ARG A 352 0.91 14.92 25.78
CA ARG A 352 1.03 13.85 24.78
C ARG A 352 0.42 12.58 25.35
N MET A 353 -0.76 12.18 24.86
CA MET A 353 -1.47 10.98 25.30
C MET A 353 -1.44 9.93 24.18
N GLY A 354 -0.76 8.80 24.41
CA GLY A 354 -0.71 7.67 23.51
C GLY A 354 -1.70 6.57 23.89
N GLU A 355 -2.27 5.91 22.90
CA GLU A 355 -3.19 4.80 23.07
C GLU A 355 -2.92 3.71 22.03
N LEU A 356 -2.72 2.48 22.50
CA LEU A 356 -2.80 1.29 21.65
C LEU A 356 -4.29 0.92 21.49
N GLY A 357 -4.99 1.72 20.70
CA GLY A 357 -6.45 1.70 20.64
C GLY A 357 -6.97 0.65 19.66
N LEU A 358 -7.79 -0.30 20.17
CA LEU A 358 -8.48 -1.26 19.33
C LEU A 358 -9.70 -0.61 18.67
N VAL A 359 -9.66 -0.46 17.35
CA VAL A 359 -10.72 0.17 16.56
C VAL A 359 -11.33 -0.80 15.54
N HIS A 360 -12.56 -0.52 15.14
CA HIS A 360 -13.30 -1.33 14.18
C HIS A 360 -13.85 -0.45 13.07
N ARG A 361 -13.64 -0.87 11.82
CA ARG A 361 -14.16 -0.17 10.63
C ARG A 361 -14.84 -1.14 9.70
N HIS A 362 -16.04 -0.81 9.25
CA HIS A 362 -16.78 -1.61 8.30
C HIS A 362 -16.21 -1.43 6.88
N GLU A 363 -15.07 -2.08 6.62
CA GLU A 363 -14.49 -2.14 5.28
C GLU A 363 -15.32 -3.06 4.36
N LYS A 364 -15.52 -2.65 3.10
CA LYS A 364 -16.23 -3.47 2.10
C LYS A 364 -15.48 -4.78 1.85
N SER A 365 -16.20 -5.89 1.69
CA SER A 365 -15.62 -7.23 1.53
C SER A 365 -14.60 -7.32 0.39
N GLY A 366 -14.83 -6.66 -0.75
CA GLY A 366 -13.92 -6.65 -1.89
C GLY A 366 -12.59 -5.91 -1.65
N GLN A 367 -12.47 -5.15 -0.56
CA GLN A 367 -11.27 -4.41 -0.20
C GLN A 367 -10.39 -5.13 0.81
N LEU A 368 -10.90 -6.20 1.46
CA LEU A 368 -10.16 -6.93 2.50
C LEU A 368 -8.94 -7.65 1.91
N HIS A 369 -7.78 -7.50 2.58
CA HIS A 369 -6.53 -8.09 2.11
C HIS A 369 -5.60 -8.49 3.26
N GLY A 370 -5.76 -9.73 3.76
CA GLY A 370 -4.94 -10.26 4.87
C GLY A 370 -4.86 -9.29 6.04
N LEU A 371 -3.65 -8.96 6.50
CA LEU A 371 -3.40 -7.95 7.54
C LEU A 371 -3.34 -6.51 7.00
N MET A 372 -3.24 -6.32 5.69
CA MET A 372 -3.09 -4.99 5.07
C MET A 372 -4.37 -4.17 5.14
N ARG A 373 -5.54 -4.82 5.03
CA ARG A 373 -6.84 -4.17 5.18
C ARG A 373 -7.80 -5.08 5.93
N VAL A 374 -8.09 -4.72 7.16
CA VAL A 374 -8.86 -5.47 8.14
C VAL A 374 -10.01 -4.65 8.70
N ARG A 375 -10.95 -5.30 9.37
CA ARG A 375 -12.10 -4.67 10.03
C ARG A 375 -11.89 -4.40 11.52
N CYS A 376 -10.86 -5.01 12.11
CA CYS A 376 -10.46 -4.82 13.50
C CYS A 376 -8.95 -4.71 13.57
N PHE A 377 -8.44 -3.64 14.14
CA PHE A 377 -7.00 -3.41 14.25
C PHE A 377 -6.63 -2.54 15.44
N THR A 378 -5.41 -2.70 15.91
CA THR A 378 -4.81 -1.87 16.93
C THR A 378 -4.13 -0.68 16.27
N GLN A 379 -4.57 0.52 16.59
CA GLN A 379 -3.94 1.75 16.11
C GLN A 379 -2.94 2.26 17.15
N ASP A 380 -1.73 2.60 16.74
CA ASP A 380 -0.71 3.24 17.58
C ASP A 380 -0.95 4.74 17.70
N ASP A 381 -2.11 5.08 18.18
CA ASP A 381 -2.63 6.42 18.16
C ASP A 381 -2.04 7.30 19.27
N ALA A 382 -1.94 8.58 19.03
CA ALA A 382 -1.74 9.55 20.09
C ALA A 382 -2.36 10.90 19.72
N HIS A 383 -2.80 11.58 20.78
CA HIS A 383 -3.37 12.91 20.73
C HIS A 383 -2.51 13.85 21.56
N ILE A 384 -2.03 14.93 20.93
CA ILE A 384 -1.20 15.93 21.57
C ILE A 384 -2.03 17.20 21.68
N PHE A 385 -2.30 17.62 22.93
CA PHE A 385 -2.96 18.88 23.21
C PHE A 385 -1.90 19.94 23.51
N MET A 386 -1.99 21.10 22.87
CA MET A 386 -0.92 22.09 22.93
C MET A 386 -1.42 23.51 22.74
N MET A 387 -0.55 24.45 23.08
CA MET A 387 -0.74 25.88 22.77
C MET A 387 -0.32 26.19 21.33
N PRO A 388 -0.83 27.28 20.71
CA PRO A 388 -0.48 27.65 19.34
C PRO A 388 1.03 27.77 19.07
N GLU A 389 1.79 28.33 20.00
CA GLU A 389 3.24 28.49 19.89
C GLU A 389 4.04 27.18 19.92
N GLN A 390 3.42 26.08 20.36
CA GLN A 390 4.06 24.77 20.44
C GLN A 390 3.89 23.92 19.17
N ILE A 391 3.01 24.32 18.23
CA ILE A 391 2.62 23.52 17.05
C ILE A 391 3.84 23.04 16.26
N ARG A 392 4.72 23.97 15.88
CA ARG A 392 5.89 23.61 15.03
C ARG A 392 6.83 22.62 15.67
N ASP A 393 7.11 22.80 16.96
CA ASP A 393 8.03 21.94 17.69
C ASP A 393 7.43 20.54 17.93
N GLU A 394 6.12 20.45 18.18
CA GLU A 394 5.44 19.17 18.32
C GLU A 394 5.37 18.41 17.00
N ILE A 395 5.06 19.07 15.88
CA ILE A 395 5.10 18.42 14.55
C ILE A 395 6.51 17.89 14.25
N LYS A 396 7.55 18.69 14.48
CA LYS A 396 8.94 18.26 14.30
C LYS A 396 9.32 17.08 15.22
N GLY A 397 8.83 17.10 16.46
CA GLY A 397 9.02 16.00 17.41
C GLY A 397 8.41 14.69 16.93
N VAL A 398 7.17 14.75 16.42
CA VAL A 398 6.49 13.58 15.86
C VAL A 398 7.19 13.07 14.59
N ALA A 399 7.58 13.96 13.68
CA ALA A 399 8.29 13.57 12.45
C ALA A 399 9.60 12.84 12.75
N ARG A 400 10.37 13.31 13.75
CA ARG A 400 11.59 12.62 14.22
C ARG A 400 11.31 11.26 14.83
N LEU A 401 10.23 11.12 15.59
CA LEU A 401 9.81 9.82 16.15
C LEU A 401 9.44 8.84 15.05
N ILE A 402 8.72 9.27 14.02
CA ILE A 402 8.37 8.44 12.87
C ILE A 402 9.65 8.02 12.12
N ASP A 403 10.59 8.94 11.90
CA ASP A 403 11.87 8.63 11.28
C ASP A 403 12.68 7.60 12.10
N GLU A 404 12.79 7.77 13.43
CA GLU A 404 13.46 6.81 14.33
C GLU A 404 12.87 5.39 14.17
N VAL A 405 11.53 5.29 14.09
CA VAL A 405 10.83 4.02 13.87
C VAL A 405 11.20 3.42 12.52
N TYR A 406 11.14 4.18 11.45
CA TYR A 406 11.36 3.64 10.10
C TYR A 406 12.81 3.24 9.86
N GLN A 407 13.76 4.02 10.38
CA GLN A 407 15.19 3.70 10.33
C GLN A 407 15.52 2.39 11.05
N LEU A 408 14.88 2.11 12.19
CA LEU A 408 15.08 0.84 12.92
C LEU A 408 14.80 -0.39 12.06
N PHE A 409 13.77 -0.32 11.21
CA PHE A 409 13.40 -1.44 10.32
C PHE A 409 14.09 -1.38 8.95
N GLY A 410 14.83 -0.30 8.67
CA GLY A 410 15.52 -0.10 7.39
C GLY A 410 14.59 0.30 6.25
N PHE A 411 13.44 0.94 6.56
CA PHE A 411 12.52 1.47 5.56
C PHE A 411 13.01 2.79 4.97
N LYS A 412 12.81 2.95 3.66
CA LYS A 412 12.77 4.25 3.01
C LYS A 412 11.33 4.78 3.03
N TYR A 413 11.18 6.09 2.96
CA TYR A 413 9.85 6.70 2.90
C TYR A 413 9.87 8.01 2.12
N HIS A 414 8.72 8.44 1.64
CA HIS A 414 8.46 9.78 1.13
C HIS A 414 7.33 10.42 1.91
N VAL A 415 7.22 11.75 1.81
CA VAL A 415 6.28 12.54 2.60
C VAL A 415 5.32 13.26 1.67
N GLU A 416 4.04 13.27 2.03
CA GLU A 416 2.98 14.02 1.35
C GLU A 416 2.32 14.98 2.32
N LEU A 417 2.04 16.21 1.85
CA LEU A 417 1.24 17.19 2.55
C LEU A 417 -0.15 17.23 1.91
N SER A 418 -1.14 16.69 2.61
CA SER A 418 -2.52 16.58 2.11
C SER A 418 -3.34 17.76 2.58
N THR A 419 -3.95 18.45 1.62
CA THR A 419 -4.71 19.70 1.86
C THR A 419 -6.22 19.43 1.97
N ARG A 420 -7.03 20.48 2.02
CA ARG A 420 -8.46 20.45 2.31
C ARG A 420 -9.27 19.65 1.29
N PRO A 421 -10.09 18.66 1.71
CA PRO A 421 -11.06 17.98 0.84
C PRO A 421 -12.35 18.82 0.67
N GLU A 422 -13.16 18.48 -0.34
CA GLU A 422 -14.46 19.13 -0.59
C GLU A 422 -15.42 19.00 0.61
N ASP A 423 -15.54 17.80 1.19
CA ASP A 423 -16.32 17.56 2.42
C ASP A 423 -15.44 17.79 3.65
N SER A 424 -15.52 18.98 4.21
CA SER A 424 -14.66 19.40 5.33
C SER A 424 -15.36 20.36 6.28
N MET A 425 -14.91 20.36 7.53
CA MET A 425 -15.34 21.30 8.58
C MET A 425 -14.34 22.44 8.74
N GLY A 426 -14.80 23.57 9.32
CA GLY A 426 -13.96 24.69 9.68
C GLY A 426 -13.92 25.81 8.64
N SER A 427 -13.35 26.95 9.03
CA SER A 427 -13.20 28.14 8.18
C SER A 427 -12.02 28.01 7.22
N ASP A 428 -11.99 28.84 6.19
CA ASP A 428 -10.87 28.90 5.25
C ASP A 428 -9.59 29.34 5.97
N GLU A 429 -9.71 30.27 6.92
CA GLU A 429 -8.60 30.80 7.71
C GLU A 429 -7.98 29.69 8.61
N ASP A 430 -8.80 28.84 9.24
CA ASP A 430 -8.32 27.73 10.05
C ASP A 430 -7.52 26.72 9.18
N TRP A 431 -8.03 26.42 7.99
CA TRP A 431 -7.37 25.50 7.06
C TRP A 431 -6.06 26.05 6.51
N GLU A 432 -6.03 27.34 6.15
CA GLU A 432 -4.80 27.98 5.68
C GLU A 432 -3.74 28.01 6.78
N MET A 433 -4.10 28.43 7.99
CA MET A 433 -3.19 28.46 9.14
C MET A 433 -2.65 27.05 9.48
N ALA A 434 -3.53 26.04 9.49
CA ALA A 434 -3.12 24.67 9.76
C ALA A 434 -2.18 24.12 8.69
N THR A 435 -2.50 24.35 7.40
CA THR A 435 -1.68 23.90 6.28
C THR A 435 -0.30 24.56 6.29
N GLU A 436 -0.23 25.87 6.54
CA GLU A 436 1.05 26.60 6.63
C GLU A 436 1.88 26.17 7.85
N ALA A 437 1.24 25.81 8.97
CA ALA A 437 1.96 25.27 10.13
C ALA A 437 2.63 23.91 9.80
N LEU A 438 1.93 23.02 9.10
CA LEU A 438 2.47 21.73 8.65
C LEU A 438 3.60 21.93 7.63
N ARG A 439 3.37 22.80 6.62
CA ARG A 439 4.37 23.15 5.60
C ARG A 439 5.64 23.70 6.24
N GLY A 440 5.51 24.71 7.11
CA GLY A 440 6.64 25.31 7.77
C GLY A 440 7.43 24.35 8.65
N ALA A 441 6.79 23.35 9.25
CA ALA A 441 7.51 22.32 10.01
C ALA A 441 8.32 21.38 9.10
N LEU A 442 7.78 21.00 7.93
CA LEU A 442 8.50 20.19 6.93
C LEU A 442 9.69 20.96 6.36
N ASP A 443 9.52 22.24 6.04
CA ASP A 443 10.58 23.12 5.56
C ASP A 443 11.71 23.27 6.60
N ASP A 444 11.37 23.47 7.88
CA ASP A 444 12.35 23.53 8.99
C ASP A 444 13.16 22.23 9.14
N LEU A 445 12.55 21.09 8.85
CA LEU A 445 13.22 19.77 8.88
C LEU A 445 14.04 19.49 7.63
N GLY A 446 13.84 20.28 6.55
CA GLY A 446 14.45 20.01 5.24
C GLY A 446 13.98 18.71 4.61
N LEU A 447 12.79 18.22 4.97
CA LEU A 447 12.19 17.02 4.41
C LEU A 447 11.54 17.35 3.05
N PRO A 448 11.95 16.67 1.97
CA PRO A 448 11.26 16.81 0.69
C PRO A 448 9.84 16.21 0.79
N TYR A 449 8.86 16.92 0.26
CA TYR A 449 7.47 16.47 0.26
C TYR A 449 6.76 16.84 -1.05
N VAL A 450 5.68 16.12 -1.33
CA VAL A 450 4.75 16.40 -2.42
C VAL A 450 3.44 16.92 -1.83
N VAL A 451 2.83 17.90 -2.46
CA VAL A 451 1.49 18.39 -2.07
C VAL A 451 0.45 17.49 -2.73
N ASN A 452 -0.41 16.89 -1.93
CA ASN A 452 -1.55 16.07 -2.36
C ASN A 452 -2.84 16.85 -2.07
N GLU A 453 -3.36 17.51 -3.09
CA GLU A 453 -4.51 18.40 -2.93
C GLU A 453 -5.80 17.60 -2.71
N GLY A 454 -6.58 18.00 -1.71
CA GLY A 454 -7.90 17.44 -1.44
C GLY A 454 -7.91 16.12 -0.66
N ASP A 455 -6.76 15.59 -0.21
CA ASP A 455 -6.68 14.31 0.51
C ASP A 455 -6.58 14.47 2.05
N GLY A 456 -6.81 15.65 2.57
CA GLY A 456 -6.85 15.92 4.01
C GLY A 456 -8.01 15.19 4.72
N ALA A 457 -7.98 15.14 6.06
CA ALA A 457 -9.12 14.67 6.83
C ALA A 457 -10.24 15.73 6.82
N PHE A 458 -11.49 15.31 7.10
CA PHE A 458 -12.61 16.25 7.11
C PHE A 458 -12.47 17.38 8.16
N TYR A 459 -11.61 17.21 9.16
CA TYR A 459 -11.37 18.15 10.26
C TYR A 459 -10.01 18.86 10.23
N GLY A 460 -9.09 18.53 9.30
CA GLY A 460 -7.80 19.20 9.17
C GLY A 460 -6.83 18.60 8.16
N PRO A 461 -5.83 19.39 7.76
CA PRO A 461 -4.78 18.94 6.87
C PRO A 461 -3.86 17.92 7.56
N LYS A 462 -3.13 17.15 6.76
CA LYS A 462 -2.26 16.09 7.29
C LYS A 462 -0.92 15.98 6.54
N ILE A 463 0.09 15.51 7.25
CA ILE A 463 1.32 14.99 6.69
C ILE A 463 1.24 13.47 6.71
N ASP A 464 1.37 12.83 5.55
CA ASP A 464 1.41 11.37 5.40
C ASP A 464 2.83 10.91 5.09
N PHE A 465 3.25 9.85 5.80
CA PHE A 465 4.51 9.17 5.58
C PHE A 465 4.24 7.84 4.88
N HIS A 466 4.67 7.75 3.63
CA HIS A 466 4.54 6.57 2.80
C HIS A 466 5.84 5.78 2.83
N LEU A 467 5.87 4.68 3.56
CA LEU A 467 7.05 3.82 3.59
C LEU A 467 7.12 2.91 2.37
N GLU A 468 8.34 2.69 1.89
CA GLU A 468 8.66 1.81 0.78
C GLU A 468 9.19 0.48 1.32
N ASP A 469 8.58 -0.61 0.90
CA ASP A 469 9.04 -1.95 1.26
C ASP A 469 10.23 -2.40 0.38
N SER A 470 10.81 -3.56 0.70
CA SER A 470 12.00 -4.09 0.02
C SER A 470 11.82 -4.43 -1.45
N ILE A 471 10.59 -4.35 -1.97
CA ILE A 471 10.25 -4.59 -3.39
C ILE A 471 9.63 -3.35 -4.05
N GLY A 472 9.78 -2.17 -3.43
CA GLY A 472 9.39 -0.87 -3.98
C GLY A 472 7.91 -0.57 -3.95
N ARG A 473 7.10 -1.26 -3.11
CA ARG A 473 5.69 -0.88 -2.90
C ARG A 473 5.61 0.14 -1.77
N THR A 474 4.70 1.09 -1.91
CA THR A 474 4.47 2.16 -0.93
C THR A 474 3.25 1.88 -0.06
N TRP A 475 3.35 2.22 1.22
CA TRP A 475 2.31 2.00 2.23
C TRP A 475 2.20 3.22 3.13
N GLN A 476 1.05 3.87 3.13
CA GLN A 476 0.76 4.92 4.11
C GLN A 476 0.68 4.30 5.51
N CYS A 477 1.57 4.72 6.40
CA CYS A 477 1.63 4.26 7.78
C CYS A 477 1.63 5.42 8.77
N GLY A 478 2.66 6.26 8.79
CA GLY A 478 2.74 7.42 9.65
C GLY A 478 1.85 8.55 9.15
N THR A 479 1.19 9.24 10.07
CA THR A 479 0.36 10.41 9.75
C THR A 479 0.42 11.41 10.90
N ILE A 480 0.45 12.70 10.58
CA ILE A 480 0.33 13.82 11.50
C ILE A 480 -0.82 14.69 10.99
N GLN A 481 -1.87 14.84 11.80
CA GLN A 481 -3.04 15.65 11.45
C GLN A 481 -3.20 16.77 12.47
N LEU A 482 -3.31 18.00 12.00
CA LEU A 482 -3.54 19.16 12.85
C LEU A 482 -5.03 19.47 12.88
N ASP A 483 -5.59 19.63 14.09
CA ASP A 483 -7.02 19.74 14.31
C ASP A 483 -7.36 20.91 15.26
N PHE A 484 -8.11 21.86 14.72
CA PHE A 484 -8.71 22.98 15.47
C PHE A 484 -10.18 22.72 15.79
N GLN A 485 -10.83 21.74 15.16
CA GLN A 485 -12.27 21.57 15.16
C GLN A 485 -12.77 20.74 16.35
N LEU A 486 -12.16 19.58 16.63
CA LEU A 486 -12.59 18.75 17.73
C LEU A 486 -12.43 19.44 19.11
N PRO A 487 -11.31 20.13 19.42
CA PRO A 487 -11.22 20.91 20.64
C PRO A 487 -12.32 21.97 20.77
N LEU A 488 -12.77 22.58 19.65
CA LEU A 488 -13.89 23.52 19.62
C LEU A 488 -15.21 22.81 19.92
N ARG A 489 -15.50 21.72 19.23
CA ARG A 489 -16.77 20.97 19.37
C ARG A 489 -16.98 20.37 20.76
N PHE A 490 -15.90 19.94 21.39
CA PHE A 490 -15.91 19.41 22.77
C PHE A 490 -15.73 20.48 23.84
N ASN A 491 -15.60 21.74 23.44
CA ASN A 491 -15.34 22.84 24.36
C ASN A 491 -14.14 22.58 25.30
N CYS A 492 -13.02 22.07 24.71
CA CYS A 492 -11.79 21.86 25.46
C CYS A 492 -11.19 23.21 25.89
N GLU A 493 -10.69 23.30 27.12
CA GLU A 493 -10.12 24.52 27.68
C GLU A 493 -8.84 24.22 28.47
N TYR A 494 -7.95 25.22 28.57
CA TYR A 494 -6.87 25.29 29.55
C TYR A 494 -6.78 26.71 30.09
N ILE A 495 -6.22 26.88 31.27
CA ILE A 495 -5.98 28.21 31.86
C ILE A 495 -4.60 28.69 31.40
N GLY A 496 -4.57 29.83 30.74
CA GLY A 496 -3.35 30.48 30.26
C GLY A 496 -2.52 31.12 31.39
N ALA A 497 -1.34 31.63 31.02
CA ALA A 497 -0.48 32.37 31.94
C ALA A 497 -1.12 33.70 32.40
N ASP A 498 -2.08 34.23 31.64
CA ASP A 498 -2.91 35.38 31.90
C ASP A 498 -4.05 35.11 32.89
N GLY A 499 -4.26 33.85 33.27
CA GLY A 499 -5.34 33.41 34.13
C GLY A 499 -6.69 33.22 33.42
N GLU A 500 -6.75 33.46 32.12
CA GLU A 500 -7.95 33.30 31.29
C GLU A 500 -8.04 31.89 30.68
N LYS A 501 -9.24 31.55 30.21
CA LYS A 501 -9.51 30.31 29.50
C LYS A 501 -9.14 30.41 28.04
N HIS A 502 -8.36 29.46 27.58
CA HIS A 502 -7.96 29.32 26.19
C HIS A 502 -8.31 27.93 25.64
N ARG A 503 -8.38 27.83 24.32
CA ARG A 503 -8.64 26.57 23.63
C ARG A 503 -7.34 25.94 23.16
N PRO A 504 -7.07 24.65 23.50
CA PRO A 504 -5.92 23.95 22.96
C PRO A 504 -6.13 23.62 21.48
N ILE A 505 -5.02 23.40 20.79
CA ILE A 505 -4.96 22.82 19.46
C ILE A 505 -4.59 21.35 19.64
N MET A 506 -5.05 20.48 18.77
CA MET A 506 -4.78 19.05 18.86
C MET A 506 -4.04 18.53 17.63
N ILE A 507 -3.05 17.64 17.85
CA ILE A 507 -2.48 16.80 16.83
C ILE A 507 -2.99 15.38 17.04
N HIS A 508 -3.49 14.75 15.97
CA HIS A 508 -3.68 13.32 15.88
C HIS A 508 -2.46 12.75 15.16
N ARG A 509 -1.87 11.67 15.69
CA ARG A 509 -0.74 11.08 14.99
C ARG A 509 -0.63 9.58 15.21
N VAL A 510 -0.12 8.90 14.21
CA VAL A 510 0.31 7.50 14.24
C VAL A 510 1.71 7.39 13.64
N ALA A 511 2.52 6.46 14.12
CA ALA A 511 3.83 6.14 13.55
C ALA A 511 3.77 4.83 12.73
N PHE A 512 3.20 3.78 13.32
CA PHE A 512 2.97 2.50 12.64
C PHE A 512 1.66 2.47 11.84
N GLY A 513 0.67 3.28 12.24
CA GLY A 513 -0.70 3.25 11.75
C GLY A 513 -1.48 2.09 12.36
N SER A 514 -1.90 1.12 11.55
CA SER A 514 -2.42 -0.16 12.02
C SER A 514 -1.27 -1.10 12.33
N ILE A 515 -1.19 -1.59 13.57
CA ILE A 515 -0.18 -2.58 13.99
C ILE A 515 -0.30 -3.85 13.15
N GLU A 516 -1.50 -4.29 12.82
CA GLU A 516 -1.77 -5.45 11.96
C GLU A 516 -1.20 -5.24 10.56
N ARG A 517 -1.45 -4.08 9.94
CA ARG A 517 -0.87 -3.71 8.63
C ARG A 517 0.65 -3.64 8.71
N PHE A 518 1.20 -3.02 9.73
CA PHE A 518 2.63 -2.90 9.90
C PHE A 518 3.31 -4.27 10.06
N ILE A 519 2.70 -5.21 10.82
CA ILE A 519 3.16 -6.59 10.90
C ILE A 519 3.10 -7.27 9.52
N GLY A 520 2.03 -7.07 8.75
CA GLY A 520 1.95 -7.57 7.38
C GLY A 520 3.09 -7.05 6.50
N ILE A 521 3.39 -5.76 6.59
CA ILE A 521 4.51 -5.12 5.88
C ILE A 521 5.86 -5.72 6.33
N LEU A 522 6.07 -5.90 7.65
CA LEU A 522 7.28 -6.51 8.18
C LEU A 522 7.47 -7.96 7.69
N ILE A 523 6.40 -8.76 7.65
CA ILE A 523 6.45 -10.12 7.11
C ILE A 523 6.94 -10.10 5.65
N GLU A 524 6.43 -9.21 4.84
CA GLU A 524 6.80 -9.09 3.42
C GLU A 524 8.19 -8.47 3.24
N HIS A 525 8.52 -7.42 4.01
CA HIS A 525 9.82 -6.75 3.98
C HIS A 525 10.97 -7.72 4.31
N PHE A 526 10.84 -8.46 5.39
CA PHE A 526 11.83 -9.44 5.81
C PHE A 526 11.64 -10.82 5.18
N ALA A 527 10.65 -11.04 4.32
CA ALA A 527 10.28 -12.36 3.81
C ALA A 527 10.11 -13.41 4.93
N GLY A 528 9.55 -13.01 6.06
CA GLY A 528 9.40 -13.82 7.27
C GLY A 528 10.69 -14.03 8.09
N ALA A 529 11.83 -13.58 7.59
CA ALA A 529 13.13 -13.72 8.25
C ALA A 529 13.44 -12.49 9.13
N PHE A 530 12.65 -12.29 10.18
CA PHE A 530 12.76 -11.14 11.07
C PHE A 530 14.13 -10.98 11.72
N PRO A 531 14.58 -9.75 12.05
CA PRO A 531 15.71 -9.52 12.93
C PRO A 531 15.58 -10.33 14.23
N THR A 532 16.70 -10.71 14.84
CA THR A 532 16.71 -11.58 16.01
C THR A 532 15.81 -11.07 17.14
N TRP A 533 15.83 -9.77 17.42
CA TRP A 533 15.02 -9.19 18.49
C TRP A 533 13.49 -9.30 18.25
N LEU A 534 13.04 -9.32 16.99
CA LEU A 534 11.63 -9.48 16.60
C LEU A 534 11.22 -10.94 16.40
N SER A 535 12.15 -11.85 16.18
CA SER A 535 11.85 -13.25 15.86
C SER A 535 11.07 -13.91 16.97
N PRO A 536 9.91 -14.54 16.71
CA PRO A 536 9.15 -15.26 17.74
C PRO A 536 9.96 -16.35 18.45
N VAL A 537 10.80 -17.07 17.68
CA VAL A 537 11.80 -18.00 18.17
C VAL A 537 13.16 -17.45 17.76
N GLN A 538 14.01 -17.14 18.73
CA GLN A 538 15.33 -16.55 18.47
C GLN A 538 16.41 -17.60 18.30
N VAL A 539 16.29 -18.67 19.09
CA VAL A 539 17.24 -19.79 19.10
C VAL A 539 16.48 -21.11 19.08
N LYS A 540 16.97 -22.06 18.31
CA LYS A 540 16.51 -23.46 18.35
C LYS A 540 17.66 -24.38 18.70
N VAL A 541 17.53 -25.09 19.81
CA VAL A 541 18.49 -26.10 20.25
C VAL A 541 18.20 -27.42 19.55
N LEU A 542 19.21 -28.00 18.95
CA LEU A 542 19.12 -29.21 18.10
C LEU A 542 20.03 -30.29 18.65
N PRO A 543 19.57 -31.14 19.61
CA PRO A 543 20.31 -32.32 20.03
C PRO A 543 20.48 -33.31 18.87
N ILE A 544 21.70 -33.83 18.65
CA ILE A 544 22.01 -34.76 17.56
C ILE A 544 21.37 -36.13 17.78
N SER A 545 21.08 -36.48 19.03
CA SER A 545 20.32 -37.67 19.42
C SER A 545 19.73 -37.50 20.82
N ASP A 546 18.82 -38.38 21.22
CA ASP A 546 18.17 -38.39 22.55
C ASP A 546 19.18 -38.46 23.71
N LYS A 547 20.37 -39.01 23.47
CA LYS A 547 21.47 -39.11 24.45
C LYS A 547 21.89 -37.71 24.97
N TYR A 548 21.76 -36.67 24.13
CA TYR A 548 22.19 -35.30 24.46
C TYR A 548 21.01 -34.38 24.76
N MET A 549 19.84 -34.96 25.00
CA MET A 549 18.63 -34.18 25.31
C MET A 549 18.78 -33.42 26.63
N GLU A 550 19.36 -34.05 27.66
CA GLU A 550 19.57 -33.40 28.96
C GLU A 550 20.47 -32.16 28.85
N TYR A 551 21.55 -32.26 28.09
CA TYR A 551 22.40 -31.11 27.81
C TYR A 551 21.68 -30.06 26.97
N GLY A 552 20.90 -30.47 26.00
CA GLY A 552 20.05 -29.56 25.21
C GLY A 552 19.06 -28.79 26.07
N GLU A 553 18.41 -29.43 27.04
CA GLU A 553 17.51 -28.75 28.01
C GLU A 553 18.28 -27.80 28.93
N LYS A 554 19.49 -28.16 29.36
CA LYS A 554 20.37 -27.24 30.12
C LYS A 554 20.71 -25.98 29.32
N VAL A 555 21.06 -26.14 28.03
CA VAL A 555 21.34 -25.01 27.14
C VAL A 555 20.09 -24.14 26.95
N LYS A 556 18.95 -24.75 26.71
CA LYS A 556 17.65 -24.03 26.60
C LYS A 556 17.36 -23.24 27.86
N ALA A 557 17.47 -23.86 29.03
CA ALA A 557 17.19 -23.22 30.31
C ALA A 557 18.11 -22.01 30.57
N ALA A 558 19.39 -22.10 30.20
CA ALA A 558 20.34 -21.00 30.31
C ALA A 558 19.98 -19.81 29.41
N LEU A 559 19.55 -20.10 28.17
CA LEU A 559 19.07 -19.08 27.22
C LEU A 559 17.77 -18.41 27.71
N GLU A 560 16.81 -19.19 28.20
CA GLU A 560 15.55 -18.67 28.74
C GLU A 560 15.79 -17.82 30.00
N ALA A 561 16.74 -18.19 30.86
CA ALA A 561 17.14 -17.37 32.02
C ALA A 561 17.73 -16.02 31.61
N ALA A 562 18.30 -15.90 30.39
CA ALA A 562 18.73 -14.65 29.79
C ALA A 562 17.62 -13.95 28.97
N ASN A 563 16.35 -14.37 29.10
CA ASN A 563 15.20 -13.86 28.33
C ASN A 563 15.31 -14.05 26.82
N ILE A 564 16.03 -15.07 26.35
CA ILE A 564 16.13 -15.42 24.94
C ILE A 564 15.05 -16.45 24.62
N ARG A 565 14.17 -16.15 23.65
CA ARG A 565 13.07 -17.04 23.23
C ARG A 565 13.62 -18.27 22.51
N THR A 566 13.57 -19.40 23.19
CA THR A 566 14.26 -20.63 22.77
C THR A 566 13.28 -21.79 22.65
N GLU A 567 13.40 -22.56 21.55
CA GLU A 567 12.78 -23.89 21.39
C GLU A 567 13.85 -24.97 21.37
N ILE A 568 13.49 -26.19 21.74
CA ILE A 568 14.32 -27.39 21.57
C ILE A 568 13.61 -28.39 20.66
N ASP A 569 14.32 -29.00 19.72
CA ASP A 569 13.79 -30.03 18.86
C ASP A 569 13.97 -31.43 19.49
N THR A 570 12.90 -31.91 20.11
CA THR A 570 12.88 -33.21 20.82
C THR A 570 12.60 -34.40 19.92
N ARG A 571 12.41 -34.19 18.62
CA ARG A 571 12.07 -35.30 17.70
C ARG A 571 13.27 -36.22 17.45
N ALA A 572 13.00 -37.51 17.33
CA ALA A 572 14.02 -38.53 16.97
C ALA A 572 14.32 -38.48 15.45
N GLU A 573 14.85 -37.34 14.97
CA GLU A 573 15.16 -37.11 13.57
C GLU A 573 16.65 -36.81 13.35
N LYS A 574 17.13 -37.04 12.11
CA LYS A 574 18.51 -36.74 11.74
C LYS A 574 18.77 -35.23 11.84
N ILE A 575 19.96 -34.85 12.30
CA ILE A 575 20.34 -33.44 12.48
C ILE A 575 20.16 -32.59 11.22
N GLY A 576 20.46 -33.13 10.03
CA GLY A 576 20.25 -32.45 8.77
C GLY A 576 18.78 -32.11 8.50
N TYR A 577 17.84 -32.97 8.91
CA TYR A 577 16.42 -32.71 8.82
C TYR A 577 16.00 -31.61 9.81
N LYS A 578 16.43 -31.70 11.08
CA LYS A 578 16.16 -30.66 12.10
C LYS A 578 16.67 -29.28 11.69
N LEU A 579 17.89 -29.19 11.13
CA LEU A 579 18.46 -27.95 10.58
C LEU A 579 17.64 -27.39 9.42
N ARG A 580 17.20 -28.25 8.49
CA ARG A 580 16.36 -27.84 7.36
C ARG A 580 15.03 -27.25 7.84
N GLU A 581 14.36 -27.92 8.76
CA GLU A 581 13.08 -27.45 9.33
C GLU A 581 13.24 -26.12 10.06
N ALA A 582 14.29 -25.95 10.87
CA ALA A 582 14.58 -24.69 11.54
C ALA A 582 14.85 -23.53 10.55
N ARG A 583 15.53 -23.81 9.44
CA ARG A 583 15.74 -22.83 8.35
C ARG A 583 14.45 -22.46 7.65
N LEU A 584 13.55 -23.41 7.39
CA LEU A 584 12.22 -23.13 6.83
C LEU A 584 11.39 -22.24 7.75
N GLN A 585 11.52 -22.42 9.08
CA GLN A 585 10.90 -21.54 10.08
C GLN A 585 11.60 -20.18 10.24
N LYS A 586 12.64 -19.88 9.43
CA LYS A 586 13.39 -18.62 9.44
C LYS A 586 14.03 -18.28 10.78
N ILE A 587 14.34 -19.30 11.61
CA ILE A 587 14.94 -19.08 12.93
C ILE A 587 16.34 -18.48 12.78
N PRO A 588 16.69 -17.40 13.54
CA PRO A 588 18.00 -16.74 13.43
C PRO A 588 19.17 -17.64 13.78
N TYR A 589 19.08 -18.37 14.89
CA TYR A 589 20.16 -19.20 15.40
C TYR A 589 19.71 -20.63 15.71
N MET A 590 20.52 -21.59 15.31
CA MET A 590 20.38 -23.00 15.62
C MET A 590 21.64 -23.46 16.37
N LEU A 591 21.47 -24.06 17.54
CA LEU A 591 22.56 -24.57 18.35
C LEU A 591 22.54 -26.08 18.30
N VAL A 592 23.52 -26.67 17.61
CA VAL A 592 23.68 -28.11 17.56
C VAL A 592 24.48 -28.54 18.78
N VAL A 593 23.97 -29.55 19.48
CA VAL A 593 24.59 -30.11 20.69
C VAL A 593 24.74 -31.61 20.61
N GLY A 594 25.96 -32.09 20.90
CA GLY A 594 26.36 -33.48 20.87
C GLY A 594 27.41 -33.78 21.95
N ALA A 595 28.15 -34.86 21.82
CA ALA A 595 29.10 -35.32 22.81
C ALA A 595 30.19 -34.27 23.13
N LYS A 596 30.74 -33.65 22.09
CA LYS A 596 31.80 -32.65 22.23
C LYS A 596 31.30 -31.40 22.94
N GLU A 597 30.14 -30.91 22.53
CA GLU A 597 29.52 -29.74 23.11
C GLU A 597 29.17 -29.93 24.59
N GLU A 598 28.67 -31.11 24.95
CA GLU A 598 28.37 -31.48 26.34
C GLU A 598 29.64 -31.55 27.20
N GLU A 599 30.71 -32.18 26.68
CA GLU A 599 32.00 -32.34 27.39
C GLU A 599 32.69 -30.97 27.61
N GLU A 600 32.69 -30.12 26.58
CA GLU A 600 33.37 -28.83 26.58
C GLU A 600 32.51 -27.68 27.11
N ASN A 601 31.22 -27.91 27.43
CA ASN A 601 30.21 -26.89 27.77
C ASN A 601 30.11 -25.80 26.69
N THR A 602 30.08 -26.22 25.43
CA THR A 602 29.99 -25.37 24.23
C THR A 602 28.68 -25.62 23.48
N VAL A 603 28.46 -24.83 22.43
CA VAL A 603 27.39 -25.01 21.44
C VAL A 603 27.95 -24.81 20.03
N SER A 604 27.58 -25.67 19.09
CA SER A 604 27.92 -25.48 17.69
C SER A 604 26.89 -24.57 17.03
N VAL A 605 27.29 -23.32 16.75
CA VAL A 605 26.41 -22.25 16.28
C VAL A 605 26.22 -22.33 14.77
N ARG A 606 24.97 -22.37 14.36
CA ARG A 606 24.54 -22.18 12.97
C ARG A 606 23.63 -20.94 12.91
N SER A 607 24.00 -19.92 12.17
CA SER A 607 23.14 -18.77 12.00
C SER A 607 22.54 -18.69 10.60
N ARG A 608 21.44 -17.99 10.50
CA ARG A 608 20.83 -17.62 9.22
C ARG A 608 21.72 -16.65 8.44
N PHE A 609 22.58 -15.91 9.13
CA PHE A 609 23.35 -14.81 8.61
C PHE A 609 24.68 -15.24 7.98
N ALA A 610 25.45 -16.05 8.70
CA ALA A 610 26.81 -16.47 8.31
C ALA A 610 26.94 -18.01 8.09
N GLY A 611 25.90 -18.76 8.34
CA GLY A 611 25.94 -20.22 8.22
C GLY A 611 26.59 -20.89 9.43
N ASP A 612 27.67 -21.63 9.22
CA ASP A 612 28.44 -22.29 10.28
C ASP A 612 29.38 -21.30 10.96
N GLU A 613 29.09 -20.94 12.19
CA GLU A 613 29.92 -20.05 13.00
C GLU A 613 30.86 -20.80 13.97
N GLY A 614 30.87 -22.13 13.91
CA GLY A 614 31.71 -22.99 14.75
C GLY A 614 31.23 -23.15 16.19
N ALA A 615 32.08 -23.75 17.03
CA ALA A 615 31.81 -23.96 18.45
C ALA A 615 32.12 -22.68 19.25
N LYS A 616 31.23 -22.33 20.16
CA LYS A 616 31.38 -21.20 21.07
C LYS A 616 31.04 -21.66 22.50
N SER A 617 31.65 -21.04 23.52
CA SER A 617 31.16 -21.27 24.87
C SER A 617 29.70 -20.82 24.99
N LEU A 618 28.91 -21.49 25.81
CA LEU A 618 27.50 -21.12 25.99
C LEU A 618 27.36 -19.68 26.51
N ASP A 619 28.24 -19.28 27.45
CA ASP A 619 28.22 -17.94 28.04
C ASP A 619 28.58 -16.85 27.02
N ASP A 620 29.58 -17.08 26.16
CA ASP A 620 29.94 -16.13 25.09
C ASP A 620 28.81 -15.97 24.08
N PHE A 621 28.15 -17.07 23.70
CA PHE A 621 27.01 -17.01 22.82
C PHE A 621 25.84 -16.22 23.44
N ILE A 622 25.51 -16.48 24.72
CA ILE A 622 24.47 -15.75 25.43
C ILE A 622 24.78 -14.25 25.50
N ALA A 623 26.02 -13.90 25.84
CA ALA A 623 26.46 -12.50 25.88
C ALA A 623 26.29 -11.81 24.53
N ALA A 624 26.76 -12.43 23.45
CA ALA A 624 26.71 -11.89 22.10
C ALA A 624 25.26 -11.69 21.61
N ILE A 625 24.40 -12.70 21.75
CA ILE A 625 23.00 -12.61 21.28
C ILE A 625 22.19 -11.63 22.14
N THR A 626 22.49 -11.52 23.43
CA THR A 626 21.83 -10.55 24.32
C THR A 626 22.15 -9.12 23.89
N GLU A 627 23.39 -8.84 23.52
CA GLU A 627 23.80 -7.53 23.02
C GLU A 627 23.15 -7.22 21.65
N GLU A 628 23.11 -8.18 20.72
CA GLU A 628 22.41 -8.07 19.44
C GLU A 628 20.91 -7.72 19.64
N ILE A 629 20.25 -8.43 20.55
CA ILE A 629 18.82 -8.21 20.86
C ILE A 629 18.62 -6.82 21.48
N LYS A 630 19.46 -6.44 22.44
CA LYS A 630 19.39 -5.16 23.13
C LYS A 630 19.57 -3.98 22.19
N ASN A 631 20.51 -4.09 21.27
CA ASN A 631 20.79 -3.07 20.27
C ASN A 631 19.80 -3.09 19.10
N ARG A 632 18.89 -4.05 19.05
CA ARG A 632 17.92 -4.26 17.95
C ARG A 632 18.61 -4.33 16.59
N GLU A 633 19.71 -5.04 16.52
CA GLU A 633 20.51 -5.11 15.30
C GLU A 633 19.73 -5.78 14.17
N ASN A 634 19.80 -5.17 12.98
CA ASN A 634 19.29 -5.75 11.75
C ASN A 634 20.46 -6.39 10.98
N ARG A 635 20.94 -7.53 11.52
CA ARG A 635 22.05 -8.29 10.94
C ARG A 635 21.69 -8.79 9.54
N LYS A 636 22.52 -8.45 8.54
CA LYS A 636 22.33 -8.89 7.15
C LYS A 636 22.97 -10.25 6.91
N VAL A 637 22.45 -10.98 5.91
CA VAL A 637 23.04 -12.22 5.45
C VAL A 637 24.37 -11.89 4.75
N GLU A 638 25.45 -12.55 5.16
CA GLU A 638 26.77 -12.42 4.54
C GLU A 638 26.73 -13.04 3.13
N THR A 639 27.15 -12.29 2.13
CA THR A 639 27.28 -12.81 0.76
C THR A 639 28.57 -13.62 0.62
N GLU A 640 28.63 -14.53 -0.38
CA GLU A 640 29.83 -15.36 -0.62
C GLU A 640 31.10 -14.54 -0.88
N GLU A 641 30.96 -13.27 -1.31
CA GLU A 641 32.10 -12.34 -1.49
C GLU A 641 32.65 -11.78 -0.16
N GLN A 642 31.95 -11.97 0.96
CA GLN A 642 32.35 -11.51 2.31
C GLN A 642 32.91 -12.65 3.18
N LYS A 643 32.90 -13.88 2.68
CA LYS A 643 33.53 -15.08 3.26
C LYS A 643 34.93 -15.27 2.67
#